data_f1234005c6753fdfc948264b9bc95b1b
#
_entry.id   f1234005c6753fdfc948264b9bc95b1b
#
_cell.length_a   1.000
_cell.length_b   1.000
_cell.length_c   1.000
_cell.angle_alpha   90.00
_cell.angle_beta   90.00
_cell.angle_gamma   90.00
#
_symmetry.space_group_name_H-M   'P 1'
#
loop_
_entity.id
_entity.type
_entity.pdbx_description
1 polymer ?
#
loop_
_entity_poly.entity_id
_entity_poly.type
_entity_poly.pdbx_seq_one_letter_code
_entity_poly.pdbx_strand_id
1 'polypeptide(L)'
;RLKKTVLIIALLISALGAFAQTKSWTADNGNGTFTNPLMYDEFSDPDILRVGDDYYLVGTTMHTVPGLVILHSRDLVNWENVAYCFDRFDFDDDAFSLKNGKEIYGQGIWAPCIRYHDGKFYIYSNVNGKGLQCFVSDKIEGPWKHINMEGRIYDLSVLFDDDGKIYAIHGYGEVKCTELKPDMSGPIEETERVIIPEGSAVGEGHHIYKIDGMYYLVSTDYAPNGRTLCSRSKSIWGPYETCVITADETFGYHASPMTKIRGRIMPDGYPVSITPPDPDKVNASNIHQGGIVSTPDGQWWALLMMDFHSLGRTVTLAPVTWKDGWPMLGLEGNLGRSPRTWLKPNTPYRDTEVPHAPYDRSDNFDGKTLARVWQWNHNPDDKMWSLTGGKLRLRTMPADQLMWARNTLTQRAIGPESITTVELDVKNLKDGDVCGLGNINVPCSWAGIVKDGKTLTLRWFEQLDNDTIDTPVTLPDNRIWLRFVGDFDNDKGHYAYSLDGKEFHQLGREMTLSYQLITFQGARMSLFAFNKLGKNGGYAEFDNFTVEEPKADRTGYIPFDKTFRIINVATGLPMHATPHGLMHDTAADNDSPQTRFRVIDRGNGKVILQCADGRYVFSSGFGLPGDVRLTNDINLAEEFMWQDYLNREFMLMSMRNHRYIGKSPTTGSPYSMDYTGADPARRNGAVLRWEE
;
A
#
# COMPACT_ATOMS: atom_id res chain seq x y z
N ARG A 1 2.34 35.35 63.10
CA ARG A 1 3.23 34.17 62.88
C ARG A 1 2.54 33.27 61.88
N LEU A 2 2.79 33.49 60.59
CA LEU A 2 2.33 32.64 59.50
C LEU A 2 3.19 31.38 59.46
N LYS A 3 2.58 30.22 59.60
CA LYS A 3 3.19 28.95 59.25
C LYS A 3 3.04 28.73 57.75
N LYS A 4 4.13 28.73 57.04
CA LYS A 4 4.20 28.30 55.66
C LYS A 4 4.02 26.77 55.63
N THR A 5 2.88 26.32 55.15
CA THR A 5 2.68 24.92 54.80
C THR A 5 3.16 24.76 53.36
N VAL A 6 4.32 24.14 53.20
CA VAL A 6 4.87 23.72 51.88
C VAL A 6 4.07 22.49 51.48
N LEU A 7 3.19 22.66 50.49
CA LEU A 7 2.52 21.55 49.83
C LEU A 7 3.49 20.92 48.84
N ILE A 8 4.11 19.81 49.24
CA ILE A 8 4.85 18.95 48.34
C ILE A 8 3.80 18.22 47.53
N ILE A 9 3.55 18.72 46.32
CA ILE A 9 2.86 17.93 45.29
C ILE A 9 3.88 16.91 44.79
N ALA A 10 3.82 15.71 45.36
CA ALA A 10 4.47 14.57 44.76
C ALA A 10 3.77 14.33 43.42
N LEU A 11 4.38 14.76 42.33
CA LEU A 11 4.09 14.22 41.01
C LEU A 11 4.43 12.74 41.07
N LEU A 12 3.45 11.91 41.34
CA LEU A 12 3.46 10.53 40.89
C LEU A 12 3.43 10.57 39.36
N ILE A 13 4.60 10.64 38.77
CA ILE A 13 4.80 10.18 37.40
C ILE A 13 4.54 8.69 37.47
N SER A 14 3.29 8.28 37.29
CA SER A 14 3.00 6.94 36.85
C SER A 14 3.77 6.80 35.53
N ALA A 15 4.87 6.06 35.59
CA ALA A 15 5.48 5.46 34.43
C ALA A 15 4.52 4.39 33.88
N LEU A 16 3.36 4.81 33.41
CA LEU A 16 2.74 4.18 32.27
C LEU A 16 3.79 4.37 31.18
N GLY A 17 4.43 3.29 30.78
CA GLY A 17 5.22 3.26 29.58
C GLY A 17 4.30 3.66 28.44
N ALA A 18 4.18 4.99 28.22
CA ALA A 18 3.67 5.47 26.98
C ALA A 18 4.63 4.89 25.96
N PHE A 19 4.18 3.88 25.20
CA PHE A 19 4.81 3.55 23.94
C PHE A 19 4.94 4.90 23.25
N ALA A 20 6.18 5.38 23.08
CA ALA A 20 6.40 6.55 22.27
C ALA A 20 5.79 6.18 20.92
N GLN A 21 4.71 6.85 20.55
CA GLN A 21 4.03 6.59 19.29
C GLN A 21 5.07 6.82 18.21
N THR A 22 5.59 5.72 17.66
CA THR A 22 6.56 5.81 16.59
C THR A 22 5.87 6.44 15.40
N LYS A 23 6.53 7.36 14.74
CA LYS A 23 5.98 8.03 13.57
C LYS A 23 5.69 6.98 12.52
N SER A 24 4.46 6.95 12.00
CA SER A 24 4.06 6.05 10.92
C SER A 24 4.04 6.81 9.59
N TRP A 25 4.16 6.08 8.47
CA TRP A 25 4.05 6.65 7.15
C TRP A 25 2.75 7.42 6.98
N THR A 26 2.87 8.66 6.50
CA THR A 26 1.76 9.46 6.02
C THR A 26 2.10 10.01 4.64
N ALA A 27 1.13 10.03 3.74
CA ALA A 27 1.32 10.64 2.43
C ALA A 27 1.41 12.16 2.51
N ASP A 28 0.75 12.77 3.49
CA ASP A 28 0.74 14.22 3.71
C ASP A 28 2.11 14.72 4.16
N ASN A 29 2.72 15.59 3.36
CA ASN A 29 4.02 16.16 3.65
C ASN A 29 3.98 17.33 4.65
N GLY A 30 2.79 17.77 5.06
CA GLY A 30 2.62 18.90 5.99
C GLY A 30 2.92 20.27 5.39
N ASN A 31 3.15 20.36 4.08
CA ASN A 31 3.48 21.59 3.36
C ASN A 31 2.53 21.90 2.19
N GLY A 32 1.32 21.33 2.20
CA GLY A 32 0.35 21.48 1.12
C GLY A 32 0.51 20.48 -0.03
N THR A 33 1.43 19.53 0.11
CA THR A 33 1.67 18.46 -0.87
C THR A 33 1.50 17.08 -0.25
N PHE A 34 1.39 16.07 -1.09
CA PHE A 34 1.43 14.66 -0.70
C PHE A 34 2.44 13.89 -1.54
N THR A 35 2.89 12.76 -1.02
CA THR A 35 3.80 11.84 -1.71
C THR A 35 3.20 10.43 -1.73
N ASN A 36 3.09 9.84 -2.92
CA ASN A 36 2.61 8.47 -3.11
C ASN A 36 3.66 7.42 -2.62
N PRO A 37 3.23 6.22 -2.21
CA PRO A 37 1.85 5.75 -2.14
C PRO A 37 1.07 6.43 -1.01
N LEU A 38 -0.26 6.47 -1.11
CA LEU A 38 -1.10 7.04 -0.04
C LEU A 38 -0.92 6.30 1.28
N MET A 39 -0.82 4.97 1.19
CA MET A 39 -0.54 4.08 2.30
C MET A 39 0.60 3.16 1.87
N TYR A 40 1.62 3.04 2.71
CA TYR A 40 2.77 2.18 2.40
C TYR A 40 2.55 0.74 2.84
N ASP A 41 1.31 0.29 2.79
CA ASP A 41 0.88 -1.08 3.03
C ASP A 41 -0.16 -1.51 1.99
N GLU A 42 -0.54 -2.78 2.05
CA GLU A 42 -1.49 -3.32 1.09
C GLU A 42 -2.89 -2.75 1.24
N PHE A 43 -3.44 -2.30 0.12
CA PHE A 43 -4.84 -1.96 -0.04
C PHE A 43 -5.27 -2.31 -1.47
N SER A 44 -5.85 -3.50 -1.64
CA SER A 44 -6.05 -4.12 -2.95
C SER A 44 -7.42 -3.84 -3.53
N ASP A 45 -7.48 -3.71 -4.86
CA ASP A 45 -8.70 -3.54 -5.64
C ASP A 45 -9.61 -2.41 -5.11
N PRO A 46 -9.09 -1.18 -5.00
CA PRO A 46 -9.82 -0.09 -4.38
C PRO A 46 -11.00 0.41 -5.22
N ASP A 47 -12.08 0.80 -4.54
CA ASP A 47 -13.13 1.63 -5.11
C ASP A 47 -13.35 2.85 -4.25
N ILE A 48 -13.60 4.00 -4.88
CA ILE A 48 -13.70 5.31 -4.24
C ILE A 48 -15.09 5.89 -4.43
N LEU A 49 -15.61 6.50 -3.36
CA LEU A 49 -16.90 7.19 -3.35
C LEU A 49 -16.77 8.53 -2.64
N ARG A 50 -17.43 9.56 -3.18
CA ARG A 50 -17.65 10.82 -2.50
C ARG A 50 -19.12 10.99 -2.14
N VAL A 51 -19.38 11.41 -0.89
CA VAL A 51 -20.70 11.83 -0.41
C VAL A 51 -20.54 13.18 0.27
N GLY A 52 -20.99 14.25 -0.37
CA GLY A 52 -20.75 15.61 0.13
C GLY A 52 -19.26 15.97 0.14
N ASP A 53 -18.75 16.26 1.33
CA ASP A 53 -17.33 16.58 1.57
C ASP A 53 -16.52 15.36 2.05
N ASP A 54 -17.16 14.21 2.19
CA ASP A 54 -16.56 12.99 2.69
C ASP A 54 -16.19 12.03 1.54
N TYR A 55 -15.06 11.34 1.71
CA TYR A 55 -14.58 10.33 0.77
C TYR A 55 -14.45 8.99 1.49
N TYR A 56 -14.84 7.94 0.79
CA TYR A 56 -14.78 6.57 1.30
C TYR A 56 -14.06 5.68 0.30
N LEU A 57 -13.09 4.93 0.81
CA LEU A 57 -12.29 4.00 0.04
C LEU A 57 -12.52 2.59 0.60
N VAL A 58 -12.91 1.65 -0.25
CA VAL A 58 -13.09 0.26 0.13
C VAL A 58 -12.12 -0.61 -0.67
N GLY A 59 -11.54 -1.61 0.00
CA GLY A 59 -10.61 -2.56 -0.62
C GLY A 59 -10.93 -3.98 -0.22
N THR A 60 -10.44 -4.93 -1.02
CA THR A 60 -10.59 -6.34 -0.70
C THR A 60 -9.68 -6.78 0.42
N THR A 61 -10.10 -7.81 1.14
CA THR A 61 -9.35 -8.45 2.22
C THR A 61 -9.15 -9.95 1.98
N MET A 62 -9.56 -10.45 0.82
CA MET A 62 -9.46 -11.84 0.42
C MET A 62 -10.01 -12.81 1.47
N HIS A 63 -9.18 -13.68 2.03
CA HIS A 63 -9.55 -14.67 3.03
C HIS A 63 -9.41 -14.17 4.48
N THR A 64 -8.88 -12.97 4.69
CA THR A 64 -8.73 -12.41 6.03
C THR A 64 -10.00 -11.73 6.53
N VAL A 65 -10.24 -11.82 7.83
CA VAL A 65 -11.40 -11.23 8.49
C VAL A 65 -10.99 -10.44 9.73
N PRO A 66 -11.72 -9.35 10.06
CA PRO A 66 -12.89 -8.78 9.41
C PRO A 66 -12.60 -8.37 7.96
N GLY A 67 -13.64 -8.31 7.12
CA GLY A 67 -13.50 -8.18 5.68
C GLY A 67 -14.17 -6.97 5.08
N LEU A 68 -13.62 -6.60 3.94
CA LEU A 68 -13.81 -5.37 3.19
C LEU A 68 -13.54 -4.14 4.05
N VAL A 69 -12.27 -3.76 4.07
CA VAL A 69 -11.81 -2.59 4.83
C VAL A 69 -12.38 -1.31 4.25
N ILE A 70 -12.88 -0.43 5.11
CA ILE A 70 -13.44 0.87 4.73
C ILE A 70 -12.64 1.97 5.39
N LEU A 71 -12.08 2.85 4.56
CA LEU A 71 -11.38 4.05 4.98
C LEU A 71 -12.20 5.30 4.68
N HIS A 72 -12.07 6.31 5.50
CA HIS A 72 -12.68 7.63 5.36
C HIS A 72 -11.62 8.72 5.27
N SER A 73 -11.86 9.73 4.45
CA SER A 73 -11.05 10.93 4.33
C SER A 73 -11.89 12.16 4.00
N ARG A 74 -11.39 13.34 4.35
CA ARG A 74 -11.95 14.63 3.95
C ARG A 74 -11.06 15.39 2.96
N ASP A 75 -9.83 14.91 2.73
CA ASP A 75 -8.88 15.58 1.85
C ASP A 75 -8.27 14.66 0.78
N LEU A 76 -8.69 13.38 0.70
CA LEU A 76 -8.17 12.34 -0.19
C LEU A 76 -6.73 11.89 0.11
N VAL A 77 -6.06 12.50 1.07
CA VAL A 77 -4.66 12.21 1.42
C VAL A 77 -4.55 11.54 2.78
N ASN A 78 -5.27 12.08 3.76
CA ASN A 78 -5.30 11.56 5.13
C ASN A 78 -6.52 10.63 5.29
N TRP A 79 -6.27 9.39 5.65
CA TRP A 79 -7.26 8.32 5.74
C TRP A 79 -7.29 7.70 7.12
N GLU A 80 -8.47 7.31 7.58
CA GLU A 80 -8.67 6.54 8.80
C GLU A 80 -9.55 5.32 8.55
N ASN A 81 -9.27 4.21 9.22
CA ASN A 81 -10.14 3.04 9.17
C ASN A 81 -11.39 3.27 10.03
N VAL A 82 -12.55 3.31 9.40
CA VAL A 82 -13.83 3.55 10.09
C VAL A 82 -14.64 2.28 10.29
N ALA A 83 -14.49 1.27 9.44
CA ALA A 83 -15.28 0.05 9.54
C ALA A 83 -14.70 -1.09 8.68
N TYR A 84 -15.31 -2.25 8.88
CA TYR A 84 -15.34 -3.38 7.98
C TYR A 84 -16.78 -3.76 7.69
N CYS A 85 -17.08 -4.36 6.54
CA CYS A 85 -18.45 -4.77 6.19
C CYS A 85 -18.96 -5.94 7.01
N PHE A 86 -18.05 -6.85 7.40
CA PHE A 86 -18.39 -8.07 8.13
C PHE A 86 -17.23 -8.53 9.01
N ASP A 87 -17.57 -9.21 10.13
CA ASP A 87 -16.58 -9.69 11.09
C ASP A 87 -15.99 -11.04 10.68
N ARG A 88 -16.76 -11.88 10.04
CA ARG A 88 -16.37 -13.22 9.55
C ARG A 88 -17.21 -13.67 8.38
N PHE A 89 -16.70 -14.62 7.63
CA PHE A 89 -17.52 -15.32 6.61
C PHE A 89 -18.57 -16.18 7.28
N ASP A 90 -19.82 -15.97 6.90
CA ASP A 90 -20.99 -16.69 7.45
C ASP A 90 -21.48 -17.72 6.43
N PHE A 91 -20.61 -18.69 6.13
CA PHE A 91 -20.92 -19.81 5.25
C PHE A 91 -20.63 -21.13 5.97
N ASP A 92 -21.53 -22.09 5.83
CA ASP A 92 -21.32 -23.45 6.34
C ASP A 92 -20.33 -24.22 5.44
N ASP A 93 -19.06 -23.82 5.54
CA ASP A 93 -17.97 -24.37 4.74
C ASP A 93 -16.67 -24.31 5.55
N ASP A 94 -16.10 -25.46 5.82
CA ASP A 94 -14.88 -25.61 6.60
C ASP A 94 -13.67 -24.88 6.05
N ALA A 95 -13.65 -24.60 4.74
CA ALA A 95 -12.58 -23.91 4.05
C ALA A 95 -12.36 -22.49 4.58
N PHE A 96 -13.44 -21.80 4.97
CA PHE A 96 -13.37 -20.45 5.54
C PHE A 96 -12.74 -20.41 6.94
N SER A 97 -12.59 -21.56 7.59
CA SER A 97 -12.07 -21.69 8.95
C SER A 97 -10.84 -22.59 9.05
N LEU A 98 -10.19 -22.92 7.95
CA LEU A 98 -9.05 -23.86 7.90
C LEU A 98 -9.34 -25.19 8.61
N LYS A 99 -10.51 -25.77 8.40
CA LYS A 99 -10.91 -27.04 8.98
C LYS A 99 -10.81 -28.17 7.97
N ASN A 100 -10.53 -29.36 8.47
CA ASN A 100 -10.56 -30.63 7.72
C ASN A 100 -9.76 -30.59 6.41
N GLY A 101 -8.58 -29.96 6.43
CA GLY A 101 -7.70 -29.87 5.28
C GLY A 101 -8.21 -28.99 4.15
N LYS A 102 -9.13 -28.07 4.45
CA LYS A 102 -9.69 -27.11 3.48
C LYS A 102 -9.21 -25.69 3.77
N GLU A 103 -9.01 -24.90 2.72
CA GLU A 103 -8.51 -23.52 2.78
C GLU A 103 -9.09 -22.65 1.67
N ILE A 104 -9.00 -21.34 1.86
CA ILE A 104 -9.42 -20.34 0.87
C ILE A 104 -8.33 -19.28 0.60
N TYR A 105 -7.06 -19.64 0.71
CA TYR A 105 -5.96 -18.72 0.39
C TYR A 105 -6.11 -18.14 -1.03
N GLY A 106 -5.96 -16.82 -1.17
CA GLY A 106 -6.16 -16.12 -2.44
C GLY A 106 -7.59 -16.10 -2.95
N GLN A 107 -8.51 -16.59 -2.16
CA GLN A 107 -9.95 -16.61 -2.37
C GLN A 107 -10.64 -15.83 -1.25
N GLY A 108 -11.88 -16.14 -0.97
CA GLY A 108 -12.70 -15.39 -0.02
C GLY A 108 -13.49 -14.32 -0.74
N ILE A 109 -13.34 -13.05 -0.32
CA ILE A 109 -14.05 -11.94 -0.94
C ILE A 109 -13.10 -11.12 -1.82
N TRP A 110 -13.55 -10.83 -3.05
CA TRP A 110 -12.74 -10.16 -4.05
C TRP A 110 -13.11 -8.66 -4.21
N ALA A 111 -12.76 -8.07 -5.35
CA ALA A 111 -12.88 -6.64 -5.60
C ALA A 111 -14.26 -6.07 -5.24
N PRO A 112 -14.32 -5.07 -4.36
CA PRO A 112 -15.58 -4.44 -3.97
C PRO A 112 -15.94 -3.27 -4.88
N CYS A 113 -17.23 -2.92 -4.86
CA CYS A 113 -17.79 -1.73 -5.46
C CYS A 113 -18.64 -1.01 -4.40
N ILE A 114 -18.35 0.26 -4.10
CA ILE A 114 -19.10 1.07 -3.15
C ILE A 114 -19.95 2.12 -3.84
N ARG A 115 -21.23 2.22 -3.43
CA ARG A 115 -22.18 3.22 -3.96
C ARG A 115 -23.01 3.83 -2.82
N TYR A 116 -23.53 5.02 -3.08
CA TYR A 116 -24.48 5.69 -2.19
C TYR A 116 -25.72 6.08 -2.99
N HIS A 117 -26.87 5.65 -2.53
CA HIS A 117 -28.15 5.90 -3.19
C HIS A 117 -29.28 5.98 -2.17
N ASP A 118 -30.14 6.99 -2.29
CA ASP A 118 -31.30 7.22 -1.42
C ASP A 118 -30.99 7.09 0.08
N GLY A 119 -29.91 7.72 0.52
CA GLY A 119 -29.51 7.76 1.94
C GLY A 119 -28.87 6.49 2.47
N LYS A 120 -28.49 5.55 1.59
CA LYS A 120 -27.87 4.28 1.97
C LYS A 120 -26.57 4.04 1.23
N PHE A 121 -25.64 3.40 1.93
CA PHE A 121 -24.44 2.84 1.34
C PHE A 121 -24.68 1.40 0.90
N TYR A 122 -24.14 1.07 -0.26
CA TYR A 122 -24.15 -0.27 -0.85
C TYR A 122 -22.73 -0.68 -1.17
N ILE A 123 -22.32 -1.86 -0.73
CA ILE A 123 -21.04 -2.46 -1.14
C ILE A 123 -21.34 -3.82 -1.75
N TYR A 124 -20.88 -4.02 -2.98
CA TYR A 124 -21.04 -5.27 -3.73
C TYR A 124 -19.67 -5.93 -3.87
N SER A 125 -19.66 -7.24 -3.79
CA SER A 125 -18.48 -8.06 -4.08
C SER A 125 -18.88 -9.49 -4.34
N ASN A 126 -17.93 -10.32 -4.77
CA ASN A 126 -18.14 -11.76 -4.91
C ASN A 126 -17.31 -12.50 -3.85
N VAL A 127 -17.92 -13.54 -3.29
CA VAL A 127 -17.20 -14.54 -2.50
C VAL A 127 -17.00 -15.77 -3.37
N ASN A 128 -15.77 -16.21 -3.52
CA ASN A 128 -15.43 -17.36 -4.36
C ASN A 128 -16.21 -18.60 -3.94
N GLY A 129 -16.89 -19.23 -4.91
CA GLY A 129 -17.74 -20.39 -4.68
C GLY A 129 -19.08 -20.11 -4.00
N LYS A 130 -19.37 -18.87 -3.57
CA LYS A 130 -20.60 -18.45 -2.90
C LYS A 130 -21.39 -17.40 -3.68
N GLY A 131 -20.79 -16.77 -4.67
CA GLY A 131 -21.43 -15.82 -5.57
C GLY A 131 -21.46 -14.38 -5.08
N LEU A 132 -22.41 -13.63 -5.64
CA LEU A 132 -22.55 -12.20 -5.45
C LEU A 132 -23.08 -11.86 -4.05
N GLN A 133 -22.46 -10.86 -3.41
CA GLN A 133 -22.80 -10.37 -2.09
C GLN A 133 -23.12 -8.89 -2.15
N CYS A 134 -24.06 -8.43 -1.34
CA CYS A 134 -24.35 -7.02 -1.12
C CYS A 134 -24.39 -6.72 0.38
N PHE A 135 -23.75 -5.62 0.77
CA PHE A 135 -23.78 -5.10 2.13
C PHE A 135 -24.43 -3.72 2.09
N VAL A 136 -25.42 -3.49 2.93
CA VAL A 136 -26.21 -2.24 2.94
C VAL A 136 -26.20 -1.63 4.34
N SER A 137 -25.97 -0.32 4.43
CA SER A 137 -26.04 0.41 5.69
C SER A 137 -26.51 1.84 5.48
N ASP A 138 -27.21 2.40 6.47
CA ASP A 138 -27.56 3.82 6.52
C ASP A 138 -26.35 4.70 6.90
N LYS A 139 -25.33 4.10 7.53
CA LYS A 139 -24.09 4.78 7.99
C LYS A 139 -22.87 3.99 7.54
N ILE A 140 -21.79 4.71 7.25
CA ILE A 140 -20.55 4.04 6.81
C ILE A 140 -19.96 3.13 7.90
N GLU A 141 -20.13 3.49 9.16
CA GLU A 141 -19.68 2.68 10.30
C GLU A 141 -20.52 1.42 10.50
N GLY A 142 -21.64 1.31 9.83
CA GLY A 142 -22.59 0.22 10.01
C GLY A 142 -23.69 0.52 11.05
N PRO A 143 -24.42 -0.51 11.50
CA PRO A 143 -24.27 -1.92 11.13
C PRO A 143 -24.58 -2.19 9.65
N TRP A 144 -23.82 -3.09 9.04
CA TRP A 144 -24.00 -3.52 7.65
C TRP A 144 -24.91 -4.75 7.59
N LYS A 145 -26.00 -4.64 6.81
CA LYS A 145 -26.86 -5.77 6.51
C LYS A 145 -26.27 -6.54 5.35
N HIS A 146 -25.97 -7.82 5.55
CA HIS A 146 -25.51 -8.72 4.50
C HIS A 146 -26.67 -9.32 3.73
N ILE A 147 -26.59 -9.28 2.41
CA ILE A 147 -27.51 -9.91 1.48
C ILE A 147 -26.70 -10.85 0.60
N ASN A 148 -26.98 -12.16 0.69
CA ASN A 148 -26.43 -13.14 -0.23
C ASN A 148 -27.28 -13.13 -1.49
N MET A 149 -26.76 -12.55 -2.56
CA MET A 149 -27.48 -12.38 -3.83
C MET A 149 -27.39 -13.67 -4.66
N GLU A 150 -28.35 -13.87 -5.52
CA GLU A 150 -28.24 -14.90 -6.55
C GLU A 150 -27.28 -14.45 -7.64
N GLY A 151 -26.68 -15.42 -8.33
CA GLY A 151 -25.85 -15.17 -9.49
C GLY A 151 -24.37 -14.98 -9.20
N ARG A 152 -23.64 -14.83 -10.27
CA ARG A 152 -22.19 -14.72 -10.28
C ARG A 152 -21.80 -13.65 -11.28
N ILE A 153 -21.32 -12.51 -10.79
CA ILE A 153 -20.97 -11.36 -11.61
C ILE A 153 -19.52 -10.96 -11.30
N TYR A 154 -18.60 -11.41 -12.14
CA TYR A 154 -17.18 -11.20 -11.93
C TYR A 154 -16.77 -9.73 -12.05
N ASP A 155 -16.07 -9.24 -11.04
CA ASP A 155 -15.40 -7.92 -11.02
C ASP A 155 -16.36 -6.77 -11.34
N LEU A 156 -17.51 -6.78 -10.69
CA LEU A 156 -18.63 -5.90 -11.01
C LEU A 156 -18.39 -4.46 -10.58
N SER A 157 -18.98 -3.55 -11.35
CA SER A 157 -19.26 -2.18 -10.96
C SER A 157 -20.74 -1.87 -11.13
N VAL A 158 -21.33 -1.23 -10.14
CA VAL A 158 -22.77 -0.95 -10.12
C VAL A 158 -23.04 0.53 -10.36
N LEU A 159 -24.08 0.81 -11.15
CA LEU A 159 -24.60 2.16 -11.38
C LEU A 159 -26.10 2.19 -11.07
N PHE A 160 -26.47 3.07 -10.13
CA PHE A 160 -27.87 3.50 -9.97
C PHE A 160 -28.12 4.62 -10.97
N ASP A 161 -28.82 4.33 -12.05
CA ASP A 161 -28.98 5.26 -13.16
C ASP A 161 -30.22 6.17 -13.01
N ASP A 162 -30.25 7.25 -13.76
CA ASP A 162 -31.33 8.24 -13.74
C ASP A 162 -32.65 7.70 -14.29
N ASP A 163 -32.61 6.60 -15.03
CA ASP A 163 -33.81 5.90 -15.51
C ASP A 163 -34.51 5.05 -14.43
N GLY A 164 -33.96 5.05 -13.21
CA GLY A 164 -34.46 4.29 -12.06
C GLY A 164 -34.04 2.83 -12.05
N LYS A 165 -33.21 2.39 -12.99
CA LYS A 165 -32.67 1.03 -13.04
C LYS A 165 -31.29 0.95 -12.39
N ILE A 166 -30.90 -0.25 -12.04
CA ILE A 166 -29.61 -0.57 -11.44
C ILE A 166 -28.86 -1.45 -12.43
N TYR A 167 -27.69 -1.00 -12.86
CA TYR A 167 -26.87 -1.74 -13.82
C TYR A 167 -25.59 -2.24 -13.18
N ALA A 168 -25.21 -3.48 -13.52
CA ALA A 168 -23.91 -4.04 -13.19
C ALA A 168 -23.08 -4.21 -14.47
N ILE A 169 -21.91 -3.62 -14.49
CA ILE A 169 -20.90 -3.84 -15.54
C ILE A 169 -19.91 -4.86 -15.00
N HIS A 170 -19.59 -5.89 -15.78
CA HIS A 170 -18.79 -7.02 -15.29
C HIS A 170 -18.11 -7.77 -16.43
N GLY A 171 -17.25 -8.71 -16.07
CA GLY A 171 -16.61 -9.64 -16.98
C GLY A 171 -15.09 -9.45 -17.09
N TYR A 172 -14.46 -10.39 -17.76
CA TYR A 172 -13.03 -10.42 -18.07
C TYR A 172 -12.86 -10.61 -19.57
N GLY A 173 -12.33 -9.58 -20.24
CA GLY A 173 -12.11 -9.61 -21.69
C GLY A 173 -13.35 -9.34 -22.52
N GLU A 174 -14.43 -10.02 -22.26
CA GLU A 174 -15.78 -9.70 -22.73
C GLU A 174 -16.49 -8.93 -21.62
N VAL A 175 -16.85 -7.68 -21.88
CA VAL A 175 -17.51 -6.83 -20.89
C VAL A 175 -19.01 -6.86 -21.12
N LYS A 176 -19.74 -7.14 -20.06
CA LYS A 176 -21.20 -7.28 -20.07
C LYS A 176 -21.86 -6.24 -19.18
N CYS A 177 -23.11 -5.94 -19.50
CA CYS A 177 -24.01 -5.15 -18.67
C CYS A 177 -25.27 -5.97 -18.39
N THR A 178 -25.66 -5.98 -17.12
CA THR A 178 -26.84 -6.71 -16.64
C THR A 178 -27.61 -5.83 -15.66
N GLU A 179 -28.95 -5.77 -15.73
CA GLU A 179 -29.75 -5.09 -14.72
C GLU A 179 -29.79 -5.92 -13.43
N LEU A 180 -29.73 -5.23 -12.29
CA LEU A 180 -29.95 -5.84 -10.97
C LEU A 180 -31.39 -5.61 -10.53
N LYS A 181 -31.96 -6.60 -9.82
CA LYS A 181 -33.27 -6.47 -9.17
C LYS A 181 -33.19 -5.41 -8.06
N PRO A 182 -34.23 -4.53 -7.94
CA PRO A 182 -34.21 -3.44 -6.94
C PRO A 182 -34.12 -3.91 -5.49
N ASP A 183 -34.60 -5.14 -5.20
CA ASP A 183 -34.52 -5.74 -3.87
C ASP A 183 -33.17 -6.39 -3.55
N MET A 184 -32.19 -6.29 -4.46
CA MET A 184 -30.84 -6.89 -4.35
C MET A 184 -30.86 -8.43 -4.23
N SER A 185 -31.90 -9.09 -4.71
CA SER A 185 -31.95 -10.56 -4.73
C SER A 185 -31.05 -11.19 -5.78
N GLY A 186 -30.67 -10.44 -6.83
CA GLY A 186 -29.80 -10.92 -7.89
C GLY A 186 -29.90 -10.14 -9.19
N PRO A 187 -29.23 -10.60 -10.26
CA PRO A 187 -29.36 -10.03 -11.59
C PRO A 187 -30.69 -10.41 -12.26
N ILE A 188 -31.12 -9.59 -13.20
CA ILE A 188 -32.18 -9.90 -14.17
C ILE A 188 -31.48 -10.48 -15.39
N GLU A 189 -31.31 -11.80 -15.42
CA GLU A 189 -30.41 -12.49 -16.36
C GLU A 189 -30.77 -12.24 -17.84
N GLU A 190 -32.05 -12.13 -18.18
CA GLU A 190 -32.51 -11.87 -19.53
C GLU A 190 -32.14 -10.51 -20.08
N THR A 191 -31.65 -9.60 -19.22
CA THR A 191 -31.14 -8.28 -19.63
C THR A 191 -29.67 -8.30 -20.00
N GLU A 192 -28.93 -9.37 -19.72
CA GLU A 192 -27.50 -9.45 -19.95
C GLU A 192 -27.15 -9.24 -21.44
N ARG A 193 -26.25 -8.29 -21.70
CA ARG A 193 -25.72 -8.01 -23.04
C ARG A 193 -24.22 -7.75 -22.99
N VAL A 194 -23.54 -8.19 -24.03
CA VAL A 194 -22.15 -7.80 -24.28
C VAL A 194 -22.14 -6.34 -24.73
N ILE A 195 -21.39 -5.49 -24.03
CA ILE A 195 -21.23 -4.08 -24.34
C ILE A 195 -19.86 -3.75 -24.94
N ILE A 196 -18.86 -4.54 -24.61
CA ILE A 196 -17.52 -4.48 -25.24
C ILE A 196 -17.13 -5.93 -25.56
N PRO A 197 -16.95 -6.27 -26.85
CA PRO A 197 -16.67 -7.65 -27.24
C PRO A 197 -15.27 -8.11 -26.85
N GLU A 198 -15.09 -9.41 -26.76
CA GLU A 198 -13.78 -10.02 -26.61
C GLU A 198 -12.81 -9.59 -27.72
N GLY A 199 -11.52 -9.53 -27.41
CA GLY A 199 -10.47 -9.10 -28.35
C GLY A 199 -10.19 -7.61 -28.35
N SER A 200 -10.90 -6.83 -27.52
CA SER A 200 -10.50 -5.46 -27.17
C SER A 200 -9.33 -5.48 -26.17
N ALA A 201 -8.75 -4.32 -25.88
CA ALA A 201 -7.75 -4.20 -24.81
C ALA A 201 -8.40 -4.21 -23.40
N VAL A 202 -9.70 -4.08 -23.29
CA VAL A 202 -10.41 -4.00 -22.00
C VAL A 202 -10.41 -5.36 -21.32
N GLY A 203 -9.78 -5.48 -20.17
CA GLY A 203 -9.66 -6.70 -19.38
C GLY A 203 -10.70 -6.79 -18.27
N GLU A 204 -10.42 -6.19 -17.14
CA GLU A 204 -11.16 -6.33 -15.89
C GLU A 204 -11.09 -5.06 -15.03
N GLY A 205 -11.49 -5.12 -13.76
CA GLY A 205 -11.38 -3.99 -12.83
C GLY A 205 -12.29 -2.82 -13.19
N HIS A 206 -13.53 -3.11 -13.55
CA HIS A 206 -14.46 -2.13 -14.09
C HIS A 206 -14.98 -1.16 -13.03
N HIS A 207 -15.05 0.14 -13.41
CA HIS A 207 -15.66 1.20 -12.61
C HIS A 207 -16.49 2.08 -13.52
N ILE A 208 -17.83 2.03 -13.39
CA ILE A 208 -18.80 2.74 -14.24
C ILE A 208 -19.26 4.03 -13.59
N TYR A 209 -19.29 5.10 -14.38
CA TYR A 209 -19.77 6.42 -13.99
C TYR A 209 -20.68 7.00 -15.05
N LYS A 210 -21.62 7.86 -14.64
CA LYS A 210 -22.34 8.76 -15.53
C LYS A 210 -21.97 10.19 -15.18
N ILE A 211 -21.31 10.87 -16.12
CA ILE A 211 -20.77 12.22 -15.93
C ILE A 211 -21.29 13.07 -17.09
N ASP A 212 -22.07 14.12 -16.79
CA ASP A 212 -22.65 15.03 -17.78
C ASP A 212 -23.42 14.30 -18.90
N GLY A 213 -24.14 13.24 -18.53
CA GLY A 213 -24.96 12.44 -19.46
C GLY A 213 -24.20 11.42 -20.31
N MET A 214 -22.87 11.34 -20.14
CA MET A 214 -22.01 10.35 -20.80
C MET A 214 -21.64 9.25 -19.81
N TYR A 215 -21.66 8.00 -20.26
CA TYR A 215 -21.18 6.86 -19.49
C TYR A 215 -19.68 6.69 -19.70
N TYR A 216 -18.93 6.57 -18.59
CA TYR A 216 -17.51 6.34 -18.56
C TYR A 216 -17.21 5.05 -17.79
N LEU A 217 -16.50 4.16 -18.42
CA LEU A 217 -16.08 2.89 -17.85
C LEU A 217 -14.56 2.86 -17.73
N VAL A 218 -14.04 2.97 -16.52
CA VAL A 218 -12.61 2.81 -16.22
C VAL A 218 -12.34 1.33 -16.03
N SER A 219 -11.34 0.81 -16.70
CA SER A 219 -10.97 -0.62 -16.68
C SER A 219 -9.47 -0.81 -16.76
N THR A 220 -9.03 -2.03 -16.50
CA THR A 220 -7.63 -2.45 -16.59
C THR A 220 -7.42 -3.29 -17.85
N ASP A 221 -6.32 -3.05 -18.53
CA ASP A 221 -5.84 -3.85 -19.66
C ASP A 221 -5.38 -5.23 -19.19
N TYR A 222 -5.27 -6.17 -20.10
CA TYR A 222 -4.73 -7.50 -19.81
C TYR A 222 -3.27 -7.44 -19.35
N ALA A 223 -2.91 -8.35 -18.46
CA ALA A 223 -1.51 -8.61 -18.18
C ALA A 223 -0.77 -9.09 -19.48
N PRO A 224 0.47 -8.67 -19.73
CA PRO A 224 1.37 -7.95 -18.83
C PRO A 224 1.27 -6.43 -18.88
N ASN A 225 0.44 -5.85 -19.72
CA ASN A 225 0.40 -4.41 -19.94
C ASN A 225 -0.10 -3.64 -18.72
N GLY A 226 -1.21 -4.09 -18.09
CA GLY A 226 -1.74 -3.51 -16.85
C GLY A 226 -2.03 -2.01 -16.93
N ARG A 227 -2.36 -1.49 -18.12
CA ARG A 227 -2.67 -0.07 -18.32
C ARG A 227 -4.08 0.22 -17.83
N THR A 228 -4.36 1.47 -17.48
CA THR A 228 -5.72 1.93 -17.23
C THR A 228 -6.34 2.46 -18.51
N LEU A 229 -7.50 1.93 -18.83
CA LEU A 229 -8.29 2.29 -20.01
C LEU A 229 -9.56 3.00 -19.55
N CYS A 230 -10.08 3.86 -20.39
CA CYS A 230 -11.42 4.44 -20.23
C CYS A 230 -12.23 4.21 -21.50
N SER A 231 -13.41 3.66 -21.34
CA SER A 231 -14.38 3.50 -22.42
C SER A 231 -15.55 4.43 -22.18
N ARG A 232 -16.09 5.08 -23.21
CA ARG A 232 -17.23 5.99 -23.08
C ARG A 232 -18.32 5.73 -24.10
N SER A 233 -19.56 6.02 -23.73
CA SER A 233 -20.73 5.89 -24.59
C SER A 233 -21.84 6.83 -24.14
N LYS A 234 -22.73 7.20 -25.08
CA LYS A 234 -23.96 7.94 -24.78
C LYS A 234 -25.07 7.03 -24.22
N SER A 235 -24.92 5.72 -24.38
CA SER A 235 -25.82 4.71 -23.84
C SER A 235 -25.05 3.69 -23.00
N ILE A 236 -25.63 3.26 -21.88
CA ILE A 236 -25.00 2.21 -21.07
C ILE A 236 -24.77 0.92 -21.84
N TRP A 237 -25.58 0.69 -22.87
CA TRP A 237 -25.49 -0.47 -23.74
C TRP A 237 -24.50 -0.35 -24.88
N GLY A 238 -23.82 0.81 -24.99
CA GLY A 238 -22.87 1.11 -26.05
C GLY A 238 -23.50 1.73 -27.32
N PRO A 239 -22.74 1.82 -28.40
CA PRO A 239 -21.35 1.37 -28.54
C PRO A 239 -20.37 2.22 -27.74
N TYR A 240 -19.34 1.56 -27.23
CA TYR A 240 -18.25 2.21 -26.47
C TYR A 240 -17.03 2.44 -27.37
N GLU A 241 -16.41 3.60 -27.22
CA GLU A 241 -15.07 3.88 -27.71
C GLU A 241 -14.08 3.89 -26.53
N THR A 242 -12.86 3.43 -26.75
CA THR A 242 -11.88 3.22 -25.69
C THR A 242 -10.59 3.99 -25.94
N CYS A 243 -10.06 4.57 -24.86
CA CYS A 243 -8.80 5.33 -24.84
C CYS A 243 -7.94 4.81 -23.70
N VAL A 244 -6.62 4.70 -23.92
CA VAL A 244 -5.64 4.47 -22.86
C VAL A 244 -5.42 5.77 -22.12
N ILE A 245 -5.68 5.79 -20.81
CA ILE A 245 -5.57 7.01 -19.99
C ILE A 245 -4.34 7.03 -19.08
N THR A 246 -3.63 5.90 -18.94
CA THR A 246 -2.29 5.85 -18.35
C THR A 246 -1.26 5.41 -19.37
N ALA A 247 -0.04 5.94 -19.24
CA ALA A 247 1.17 5.39 -19.84
C ALA A 247 1.92 4.59 -18.76
N ASP A 248 3.14 4.20 -19.06
CA ASP A 248 4.02 3.52 -18.11
C ASP A 248 4.27 4.39 -16.89
N GLU A 249 3.91 3.89 -15.71
CA GLU A 249 4.07 4.64 -14.47
C GLU A 249 4.84 3.79 -13.45
N THR A 250 5.95 4.29 -12.98
CA THR A 250 6.80 3.55 -12.07
C THR A 250 7.25 4.35 -10.86
N PHE A 251 7.03 5.65 -10.81
CA PHE A 251 7.65 6.54 -9.82
C PHE A 251 9.16 6.32 -9.65
N GLY A 252 9.84 5.70 -10.62
CA GLY A 252 11.24 5.33 -10.51
C GLY A 252 11.53 4.26 -9.46
N TYR A 253 10.53 3.52 -9.00
CA TYR A 253 10.72 2.36 -8.14
C TYR A 253 10.67 1.07 -8.92
N HIS A 254 11.44 0.09 -8.44
CA HIS A 254 11.33 -1.27 -8.87
C HIS A 254 10.04 -1.85 -8.29
N ALA A 255 8.94 -1.66 -8.95
CA ALA A 255 7.80 -2.48 -8.65
C ALA A 255 8.18 -3.91 -9.02
N SER A 256 8.40 -4.74 -8.03
CA SER A 256 8.71 -6.14 -8.26
C SER A 256 7.57 -6.75 -9.06
N PRO A 257 7.83 -7.32 -10.23
CA PRO A 257 6.81 -8.07 -10.92
C PRO A 257 6.43 -9.25 -10.03
N MET A 258 5.15 -9.58 -10.03
CA MET A 258 4.66 -10.75 -9.33
C MET A 258 5.50 -11.96 -9.65
N THR A 259 6.11 -12.54 -8.65
CA THR A 259 6.84 -13.77 -8.80
C THR A 259 5.84 -14.90 -8.95
N LYS A 260 5.80 -15.53 -10.12
CA LYS A 260 4.86 -16.60 -10.38
C LYS A 260 5.32 -17.88 -9.70
N ILE A 261 4.49 -18.39 -8.80
CA ILE A 261 4.64 -19.72 -8.27
C ILE A 261 4.10 -20.71 -9.28
N ARG A 262 4.87 -21.73 -9.59
CA ARG A 262 4.39 -22.85 -10.38
C ARG A 262 3.64 -23.83 -9.49
N GLY A 263 2.36 -23.96 -9.77
CA GLY A 263 1.47 -24.87 -9.06
C GLY A 263 0.79 -24.25 -7.84
N ARG A 264 -0.21 -24.94 -7.36
CA ARG A 264 -0.93 -24.56 -6.14
C ARG A 264 -0.07 -24.92 -4.93
N ILE A 265 0.13 -23.99 -4.03
CA ILE A 265 0.74 -24.31 -2.76
C ILE A 265 -0.24 -25.09 -1.96
N MET A 266 0.16 -26.30 -1.69
CA MET A 266 -0.53 -27.13 -0.76
C MET A 266 0.18 -27.01 0.59
N PRO A 267 -0.57 -26.94 1.64
CA PRO A 267 -0.05 -26.83 2.99
C PRO A 267 0.82 -27.98 3.47
N ASP A 268 0.88 -29.05 2.76
CA ASP A 268 1.80 -30.16 3.02
C ASP A 268 3.25 -29.91 2.53
N GLY A 269 3.54 -28.69 2.22
CA GLY A 269 4.89 -28.10 2.21
C GLY A 269 5.76 -28.48 1.05
N TYR A 270 5.38 -28.21 -0.11
CA TYR A 270 6.23 -28.40 -1.15
C TYR A 270 6.94 -27.32 -1.60
N PRO A 271 8.10 -27.53 -2.27
CA PRO A 271 8.93 -26.45 -2.72
C PRO A 271 8.17 -25.59 -3.73
N VAL A 272 8.08 -24.33 -3.42
CA VAL A 272 7.61 -23.31 -4.35
C VAL A 272 8.79 -22.78 -5.12
N SER A 273 8.74 -22.86 -6.42
CA SER A 273 9.73 -22.19 -7.24
C SER A 273 9.40 -20.71 -7.32
N ILE A 274 10.23 -19.89 -6.70
CA ILE A 274 10.15 -18.43 -6.77
C ILE A 274 11.35 -17.91 -7.54
N THR A 275 11.08 -16.97 -8.45
CA THR A 275 12.14 -16.18 -9.06
C THR A 275 12.34 -14.93 -8.20
N PRO A 276 13.49 -14.73 -7.59
CA PRO A 276 13.77 -13.51 -6.82
C PRO A 276 13.61 -12.27 -7.70
N PRO A 277 13.22 -11.12 -7.10
CA PRO A 277 13.22 -9.86 -7.82
C PRO A 277 14.59 -9.59 -8.45
N ASP A 278 14.59 -9.25 -9.72
CA ASP A 278 15.80 -8.88 -10.44
C ASP A 278 15.66 -7.41 -10.87
N PRO A 279 16.42 -6.50 -10.26
CA PRO A 279 16.33 -5.07 -10.58
C PRO A 279 16.64 -4.77 -12.04
N ASP A 280 17.38 -5.63 -12.73
CA ASP A 280 17.69 -5.47 -14.15
C ASP A 280 16.57 -5.95 -15.08
N LYS A 281 15.62 -6.71 -14.56
CA LYS A 281 14.49 -7.28 -15.32
C LYS A 281 13.13 -6.81 -14.83
N VAL A 282 13.09 -5.82 -13.97
CA VAL A 282 11.84 -5.31 -13.43
C VAL A 282 11.06 -4.60 -14.51
N ASN A 283 9.84 -5.06 -14.74
CA ASN A 283 8.89 -4.34 -15.57
C ASN A 283 8.33 -3.15 -14.80
N ALA A 284 7.98 -2.10 -15.53
CA ALA A 284 7.18 -1.03 -14.97
C ALA A 284 5.89 -1.61 -14.41
N SER A 285 5.57 -1.27 -13.16
CA SER A 285 4.24 -1.50 -12.65
C SER A 285 3.40 -0.28 -12.97
N ASN A 286 2.38 -0.48 -13.79
CA ASN A 286 1.43 0.58 -14.08
C ASN A 286 0.47 0.74 -12.92
N ILE A 287 0.00 1.97 -12.69
CA ILE A 287 -1.16 2.19 -11.83
C ILE A 287 -2.41 1.78 -12.58
N HIS A 288 -3.21 0.94 -11.94
CA HIS A 288 -4.41 0.36 -12.57
C HIS A 288 -5.43 -0.05 -11.51
N GLN A 289 -6.61 -0.41 -11.96
CA GLN A 289 -7.71 -0.91 -11.13
C GLN A 289 -8.02 -0.02 -9.93
N GLY A 290 -9.01 0.80 -10.11
CA GLY A 290 -9.52 1.76 -9.13
C GLY A 290 -10.43 2.76 -9.80
N GLY A 291 -10.90 3.72 -9.03
CA GLY A 291 -11.91 4.66 -9.46
C GLY A 291 -11.43 6.09 -9.62
N ILE A 292 -12.30 6.91 -10.17
CA ILE A 292 -12.13 8.35 -10.25
C ILE A 292 -13.16 9.06 -9.37
N VAL A 293 -12.81 10.24 -8.89
CA VAL A 293 -13.68 11.04 -8.01
C VAL A 293 -13.41 12.53 -8.22
N SER A 294 -14.44 13.35 -8.03
CA SER A 294 -14.30 14.81 -8.09
C SER A 294 -14.28 15.44 -6.70
N THR A 295 -13.62 16.58 -6.60
CA THR A 295 -13.75 17.49 -5.46
C THR A 295 -14.95 18.43 -5.63
N PRO A 296 -15.42 19.09 -4.57
CA PRO A 296 -16.55 20.03 -4.66
C PRO A 296 -16.34 21.17 -5.65
N ASP A 297 -15.09 21.58 -5.90
CA ASP A 297 -14.74 22.65 -6.85
C ASP A 297 -14.50 22.15 -8.28
N GLY A 298 -14.69 20.85 -8.54
CA GLY A 298 -14.62 20.27 -9.87
C GLY A 298 -13.26 19.76 -10.32
N GLN A 299 -12.26 19.66 -9.43
CA GLN A 299 -11.06 18.88 -9.72
C GLN A 299 -11.40 17.39 -9.79
N TRP A 300 -10.64 16.64 -10.58
CA TRP A 300 -10.77 15.20 -10.69
C TRP A 300 -9.49 14.49 -10.27
N TRP A 301 -9.69 13.35 -9.61
CA TRP A 301 -8.63 12.53 -9.04
C TRP A 301 -8.91 11.05 -9.28
N ALA A 302 -7.86 10.27 -9.40
CA ALA A 302 -7.95 8.82 -9.49
C ALA A 302 -7.24 8.16 -8.30
N LEU A 303 -7.87 7.15 -7.74
CA LEU A 303 -7.28 6.28 -6.74
C LEU A 303 -7.16 4.89 -7.36
N LEU A 304 -5.93 4.51 -7.67
CA LEU A 304 -5.60 3.30 -8.40
C LEU A 304 -4.55 2.52 -7.62
N MET A 305 -4.59 1.20 -7.73
CA MET A 305 -3.55 0.36 -7.13
C MET A 305 -2.33 0.22 -8.03
N MET A 306 -1.23 -0.19 -7.42
CA MET A 306 0.01 -0.57 -8.07
C MET A 306 0.59 -1.77 -7.34
N ASP A 307 1.02 -2.79 -8.08
CA ASP A 307 1.82 -3.86 -7.48
C ASP A 307 3.15 -3.28 -6.99
N PHE A 308 3.41 -3.39 -5.70
CA PHE A 308 4.51 -2.68 -5.06
C PHE A 308 5.33 -3.62 -4.18
N HIS A 309 6.30 -4.26 -4.79
CA HIS A 309 7.21 -5.18 -4.09
C HIS A 309 6.47 -6.27 -3.29
N SER A 310 7.10 -6.77 -2.25
CA SER A 310 6.51 -7.77 -1.35
C SER A 310 5.37 -7.25 -0.47
N LEU A 311 5.14 -5.95 -0.46
CA LEU A 311 3.99 -5.36 0.24
C LEU A 311 2.63 -5.71 -0.39
N GLY A 312 2.64 -6.13 -1.66
CA GLY A 312 1.44 -6.33 -2.43
C GLY A 312 0.98 -5.05 -3.13
N ARG A 313 -0.31 -4.80 -3.18
CA ARG A 313 -0.89 -3.69 -3.93
C ARG A 313 -1.07 -2.46 -3.04
N THR A 314 -0.43 -1.36 -3.40
CA THR A 314 -0.58 -0.07 -2.71
C THR A 314 -1.46 0.87 -3.52
N VAL A 315 -2.04 1.89 -2.87
CA VAL A 315 -2.91 2.87 -3.53
C VAL A 315 -2.16 4.14 -3.86
N THR A 316 -2.34 4.60 -5.09
CA THR A 316 -1.82 5.86 -5.62
C THR A 316 -2.95 6.86 -5.81
N LEU A 317 -2.73 8.10 -5.40
CA LEU A 317 -3.57 9.25 -5.72
C LEU A 317 -2.97 9.98 -6.92
N ALA A 318 -3.71 10.05 -8.02
CA ALA A 318 -3.27 10.68 -9.25
C ALA A 318 -4.20 11.83 -9.64
N PRO A 319 -3.67 13.00 -10.05
CA PRO A 319 -4.50 14.03 -10.66
C PRO A 319 -5.04 13.54 -12.00
N VAL A 320 -6.25 13.96 -12.33
CA VAL A 320 -6.92 13.68 -13.61
C VAL A 320 -7.10 14.98 -14.37
N THR A 321 -6.66 15.00 -15.63
CA THR A 321 -6.83 16.12 -16.56
C THR A 321 -7.78 15.71 -17.66
N TRP A 322 -8.92 16.39 -17.76
CA TRP A 322 -9.86 16.16 -18.85
C TRP A 322 -9.34 16.76 -20.17
N LYS A 323 -9.17 15.91 -21.18
CA LYS A 323 -8.73 16.30 -22.51
C LYS A 323 -9.56 15.59 -23.58
N ASP A 324 -10.16 16.37 -24.47
CA ASP A 324 -11.04 15.85 -25.53
C ASP A 324 -12.16 14.94 -25.02
N GLY A 325 -12.65 15.23 -23.79
CA GLY A 325 -13.68 14.44 -23.11
C GLY A 325 -13.18 13.11 -22.51
N TRP A 326 -11.87 12.94 -22.37
CA TRP A 326 -11.25 11.79 -21.69
C TRP A 326 -10.62 12.19 -20.36
N PRO A 327 -10.79 11.37 -19.31
CA PRO A 327 -10.18 11.63 -18.00
C PRO A 327 -8.74 11.12 -17.98
N MET A 328 -7.84 11.81 -18.64
CA MET A 328 -6.44 11.45 -18.71
C MET A 328 -5.78 11.52 -17.33
N LEU A 329 -5.03 10.51 -16.95
CA LEU A 329 -4.22 10.57 -15.73
C LEU A 329 -3.04 11.52 -15.92
N GLY A 330 -2.63 12.16 -14.83
CA GLY A 330 -1.49 13.08 -14.84
C GLY A 330 -1.87 14.52 -15.14
N LEU A 331 -0.85 15.30 -15.47
CA LEU A 331 -0.92 16.76 -15.62
C LEU A 331 -0.70 17.18 -17.08
N GLU A 332 -1.26 18.31 -17.47
CA GLU A 332 -1.07 18.86 -18.80
C GLU A 332 0.43 19.00 -19.12
N GLY A 333 0.83 18.55 -20.31
CA GLY A 333 2.24 18.47 -20.72
C GLY A 333 2.92 17.15 -20.38
N ASN A 334 2.34 16.33 -19.52
CA ASN A 334 2.85 15.00 -19.15
C ASN A 334 1.71 14.02 -18.83
N LEU A 335 0.72 13.97 -19.71
CA LEU A 335 -0.45 13.12 -19.55
C LEU A 335 -0.10 11.63 -19.56
N GLY A 336 -0.87 10.85 -18.84
CA GLY A 336 -0.70 9.41 -18.70
C GLY A 336 0.26 8.99 -17.57
N ARG A 337 0.88 9.94 -16.89
CA ARG A 337 1.82 9.68 -15.80
C ARG A 337 1.46 10.45 -14.54
N SER A 338 1.33 9.75 -13.42
CA SER A 338 1.08 10.38 -12.13
C SER A 338 2.38 10.92 -11.52
N PRO A 339 2.41 12.13 -10.99
CA PRO A 339 3.53 12.59 -10.17
C PRO A 339 3.55 11.81 -8.85
N ARG A 340 4.76 11.53 -8.34
CA ARG A 340 4.90 10.94 -7.02
C ARG A 340 4.53 11.92 -5.91
N THR A 341 4.98 13.16 -6.03
CA THR A 341 4.65 14.26 -5.12
C THR A 341 3.89 15.34 -5.88
N TRP A 342 2.74 15.74 -5.35
CA TRP A 342 1.92 16.78 -5.95
C TRP A 342 1.18 17.60 -4.89
N LEU A 343 0.54 18.66 -5.33
CA LEU A 343 -0.34 19.47 -4.50
C LEU A 343 -1.53 18.63 -4.01
N LYS A 344 -1.88 18.77 -2.75
CA LYS A 344 -3.08 18.14 -2.18
C LYS A 344 -4.34 18.57 -2.96
N PRO A 345 -5.34 17.68 -3.08
CA PRO A 345 -6.63 18.02 -3.67
C PRO A 345 -7.24 19.25 -3.00
N ASN A 346 -7.90 20.07 -3.80
CA ASN A 346 -8.56 21.29 -3.31
C ASN A 346 -9.91 20.97 -2.67
N THR A 347 -9.87 20.51 -1.43
CA THR A 347 -11.05 20.21 -0.62
C THR A 347 -11.23 21.27 0.47
N PRO A 348 -12.43 21.41 1.05
CA PRO A 348 -12.64 22.33 2.19
C PRO A 348 -11.73 22.06 3.39
N TYR A 349 -11.23 20.84 3.53
CA TYR A 349 -10.39 20.40 4.67
C TYR A 349 -8.90 20.31 4.35
N ARG A 350 -8.49 20.66 3.14
CA ARG A 350 -7.11 20.57 2.65
C ARG A 350 -6.07 21.12 3.63
N ASP A 351 -6.34 22.32 4.16
CA ASP A 351 -5.40 23.07 4.98
C ASP A 351 -5.61 22.87 6.49
N THR A 352 -6.64 22.14 6.89
CA THR A 352 -7.00 21.89 8.30
C THR A 352 -6.76 20.45 8.73
N GLU A 353 -6.69 19.50 7.81
CA GLU A 353 -6.32 18.12 8.13
C GLU A 353 -4.86 18.03 8.57
N VAL A 354 -4.63 17.28 9.63
CA VAL A 354 -3.29 17.02 10.17
C VAL A 354 -2.78 15.69 9.64
N PRO A 355 -1.51 15.60 9.22
CA PRO A 355 -0.94 14.33 8.76
C PRO A 355 -1.14 13.20 9.76
N HIS A 356 -1.77 12.12 9.34
CA HIS A 356 -1.99 10.91 10.14
C HIS A 356 -2.04 9.66 9.29
N ALA A 357 -1.75 8.51 9.91
CA ALA A 357 -1.86 7.20 9.29
C ALA A 357 -3.25 6.56 9.54
N PRO A 358 -3.69 5.62 8.70
CA PRO A 358 -4.99 4.95 8.88
C PRO A 358 -5.12 4.10 10.15
N TYR A 359 -3.99 3.64 10.69
CA TYR A 359 -3.94 2.71 11.81
C TYR A 359 -2.83 3.05 12.79
N ASP A 360 -3.08 2.81 14.08
CA ASP A 360 -2.05 2.55 15.05
C ASP A 360 -1.66 1.07 14.95
N ARG A 361 -0.37 0.78 14.77
CA ARG A 361 0.11 -0.58 14.48
C ARG A 361 0.65 -1.31 15.70
N SER A 362 1.23 -0.58 16.63
CA SER A 362 1.70 -1.14 17.90
C SER A 362 0.52 -1.40 18.83
N ASP A 363 0.56 -2.53 19.54
CA ASP A 363 -0.51 -2.96 20.44
C ASP A 363 0.06 -3.66 21.66
N ASN A 364 -0.32 -3.24 22.83
CA ASN A 364 0.00 -3.91 24.10
C ASN A 364 -1.12 -4.86 24.59
N PHE A 365 -2.16 -5.04 23.75
CA PHE A 365 -3.30 -5.92 24.02
C PHE A 365 -4.08 -5.63 25.31
N ASP A 366 -3.98 -4.41 25.85
CA ASP A 366 -4.75 -3.97 27.02
C ASP A 366 -6.23 -3.66 26.72
N GLY A 367 -6.59 -3.60 25.45
CA GLY A 367 -7.93 -3.33 24.98
C GLY A 367 -8.91 -4.46 25.30
N LYS A 368 -10.21 -4.15 25.32
CA LYS A 368 -11.28 -5.14 25.44
C LYS A 368 -11.56 -5.88 24.14
N THR A 369 -11.20 -5.28 23.02
CA THR A 369 -11.34 -5.82 21.67
C THR A 369 -10.04 -5.60 20.91
N LEU A 370 -9.80 -6.40 19.87
CA LEU A 370 -8.67 -6.19 18.97
C LEU A 370 -8.80 -4.85 18.24
N ALA A 371 -7.67 -4.15 18.10
CA ALA A 371 -7.60 -2.96 17.27
C ALA A 371 -7.92 -3.28 15.80
N ARG A 372 -8.46 -2.31 15.06
CA ARG A 372 -8.92 -2.52 13.68
C ARG A 372 -7.81 -2.89 12.69
N VAL A 373 -6.57 -2.66 13.02
CA VAL A 373 -5.43 -3.07 12.18
C VAL A 373 -5.28 -4.60 12.11
N TRP A 374 -5.79 -5.32 13.10
CA TRP A 374 -5.69 -6.77 13.18
C TRP A 374 -6.72 -7.48 12.32
N GLN A 375 -6.29 -8.51 11.64
CA GLN A 375 -7.14 -9.42 10.87
C GLN A 375 -6.72 -10.86 11.08
N TRP A 376 -7.70 -11.73 11.27
CA TRP A 376 -7.50 -13.17 11.34
C TRP A 376 -7.22 -13.76 9.96
N ASN A 377 -6.30 -14.69 9.90
CA ASN A 377 -6.07 -15.52 8.73
C ASN A 377 -7.13 -16.64 8.69
N HIS A 378 -8.18 -16.47 7.92
CA HIS A 378 -9.43 -17.22 7.96
C HIS A 378 -10.28 -16.95 9.23
N ASN A 379 -11.50 -17.48 9.26
CA ASN A 379 -12.39 -17.32 10.41
C ASN A 379 -11.76 -17.91 11.69
N PRO A 380 -11.71 -17.17 12.79
CA PRO A 380 -11.20 -17.70 14.05
C PRO A 380 -12.21 -18.59 14.76
N ASP A 381 -11.70 -19.43 15.64
CA ASP A 381 -12.47 -20.10 16.70
C ASP A 381 -12.38 -19.23 17.96
N ASP A 382 -13.47 -18.56 18.32
CA ASP A 382 -13.50 -17.59 19.43
C ASP A 382 -13.30 -18.23 20.82
N LYS A 383 -13.42 -19.56 20.91
CA LYS A 383 -13.13 -20.27 22.16
C LYS A 383 -11.64 -20.52 22.37
N MET A 384 -10.85 -20.32 21.32
CA MET A 384 -9.44 -20.65 21.30
C MET A 384 -8.51 -19.42 21.33
N TRP A 385 -9.05 -18.26 21.60
CA TRP A 385 -8.27 -17.05 21.84
C TRP A 385 -8.96 -16.13 22.85
N SER A 386 -8.19 -15.23 23.44
CA SER A 386 -8.73 -14.18 24.31
C SER A 386 -7.75 -13.03 24.51
N LEU A 387 -8.28 -11.87 24.86
CA LEU A 387 -7.53 -10.78 25.47
C LEU A 387 -7.69 -10.93 26.99
N THR A 388 -6.63 -11.30 27.69
CA THR A 388 -6.67 -11.65 29.11
C THR A 388 -5.44 -11.10 29.83
N GLY A 389 -5.65 -10.30 30.87
CA GLY A 389 -4.54 -9.77 31.67
C GLY A 389 -3.61 -8.85 30.90
N GLY A 390 -4.13 -8.10 29.93
CA GLY A 390 -3.34 -7.22 29.06
C GLY A 390 -2.48 -7.98 28.06
N LYS A 391 -2.89 -9.16 27.65
CA LYS A 391 -2.16 -9.99 26.68
C LYS A 391 -3.10 -10.65 25.69
N LEU A 392 -2.60 -10.93 24.49
CA LEU A 392 -3.25 -11.83 23.55
C LEU A 392 -2.89 -13.27 23.90
N ARG A 393 -3.88 -14.08 24.17
CA ARG A 393 -3.73 -15.53 24.41
C ARG A 393 -4.22 -16.30 23.19
N LEU A 394 -3.35 -17.12 22.61
CA LEU A 394 -3.69 -18.07 21.56
C LEU A 394 -3.55 -19.50 22.10
N ARG A 395 -4.67 -20.25 22.09
CA ARG A 395 -4.68 -21.68 22.44
C ARG A 395 -4.29 -22.49 21.22
N THR A 396 -3.43 -23.49 21.43
CA THR A 396 -2.95 -24.33 20.35
C THR A 396 -4.01 -25.32 19.88
N MET A 397 -4.15 -25.41 18.58
CA MET A 397 -4.99 -26.38 17.88
C MET A 397 -4.12 -27.20 16.91
N PRO A 398 -4.60 -28.37 16.45
CA PRO A 398 -3.83 -29.22 15.55
C PRO A 398 -3.46 -28.50 14.25
N ALA A 399 -2.17 -28.50 13.90
CA ALA A 399 -1.66 -28.14 12.58
C ALA A 399 -0.24 -28.68 12.42
N ASP A 400 0.16 -28.94 11.18
CA ASP A 400 1.50 -29.41 10.87
C ASP A 400 2.46 -28.25 10.60
N GLN A 401 1.92 -27.09 10.21
CA GLN A 401 2.70 -25.91 9.83
C GLN A 401 1.86 -24.63 9.89
N LEU A 402 2.52 -23.46 9.81
CA LEU A 402 1.90 -22.15 9.94
C LEU A 402 0.70 -21.95 9.01
N MET A 403 0.82 -22.37 7.75
CA MET A 403 -0.25 -22.16 6.75
C MET A 403 -1.56 -22.91 7.08
N TRP A 404 -1.50 -23.90 7.99
CA TRP A 404 -2.69 -24.59 8.52
C TRP A 404 -3.06 -24.18 9.94
N ALA A 405 -2.27 -23.31 10.56
CA ALA A 405 -2.53 -22.88 11.93
C ALA A 405 -3.80 -22.01 11.99
N ARG A 406 -4.79 -22.46 12.73
CA ARG A 406 -6.00 -21.69 12.98
C ARG A 406 -5.72 -20.60 14.02
N ASN A 407 -6.53 -19.55 14.01
CA ASN A 407 -6.37 -18.39 14.88
C ASN A 407 -4.99 -17.71 14.76
N THR A 408 -4.48 -17.63 13.56
CA THR A 408 -3.32 -16.80 13.27
C THR A 408 -3.77 -15.35 13.09
N LEU A 409 -3.30 -14.47 13.98
CA LEU A 409 -3.64 -13.05 13.98
C LEU A 409 -2.60 -12.27 13.19
N THR A 410 -3.05 -11.44 12.25
CA THR A 410 -2.14 -10.79 11.29
C THR A 410 -2.34 -9.28 11.20
N GLN A 411 -1.27 -8.59 10.82
CA GLN A 411 -1.31 -7.22 10.29
C GLN A 411 -0.59 -7.18 8.95
N ARG A 412 -1.05 -6.32 8.04
CA ARG A 412 -0.30 -5.96 6.84
C ARG A 412 1.04 -5.35 7.24
N ALA A 413 2.12 -5.80 6.61
CA ALA A 413 3.42 -5.16 6.78
C ALA A 413 3.37 -3.74 6.22
N ILE A 414 4.19 -2.86 6.78
CA ILE A 414 4.30 -1.47 6.32
C ILE A 414 5.72 -1.18 5.83
N GLY A 415 5.81 -0.54 4.68
CA GLY A 415 7.04 -0.06 4.10
C GLY A 415 7.30 1.44 4.32
N PRO A 416 8.41 1.91 3.74
CA PRO A 416 9.39 1.14 2.98
C PRO A 416 10.18 0.14 3.81
N GLU A 417 10.35 0.37 5.10
CA GLU A 417 11.08 -0.46 6.05
C GLU A 417 10.35 -0.46 7.38
N SER A 418 10.22 -1.63 8.01
CA SER A 418 9.65 -1.72 9.35
C SER A 418 10.33 -2.80 10.19
N ILE A 419 10.29 -2.56 11.51
CA ILE A 419 10.82 -3.46 12.53
C ILE A 419 9.66 -3.86 13.43
N THR A 420 9.26 -5.11 13.37
CA THR A 420 8.17 -5.68 14.17
C THR A 420 8.76 -6.51 15.30
N THR A 421 8.38 -6.22 16.54
CA THR A 421 8.85 -6.94 17.74
C THR A 421 7.66 -7.33 18.60
N VAL A 422 7.71 -8.52 19.17
CA VAL A 422 6.69 -9.01 20.11
C VAL A 422 7.34 -9.75 21.26
N GLU A 423 6.80 -9.58 22.45
CA GLU A 423 7.11 -10.39 23.64
C GLU A 423 6.24 -11.64 23.66
N LEU A 424 6.85 -12.80 23.85
CA LEU A 424 6.20 -14.11 23.85
C LEU A 424 6.44 -14.80 25.20
N ASP A 425 5.36 -15.16 25.89
CA ASP A 425 5.38 -15.99 27.10
C ASP A 425 4.96 -17.42 26.76
N VAL A 426 5.85 -18.37 27.02
CA VAL A 426 5.71 -19.79 26.66
C VAL A 426 5.48 -20.70 27.85
N LYS A 427 5.22 -20.14 29.04
CA LYS A 427 5.06 -20.88 30.29
C LYS A 427 4.02 -21.99 30.20
N ASN A 428 2.94 -21.75 29.48
CA ASN A 428 1.78 -22.62 29.42
C ASN A 428 1.73 -23.50 28.16
N LEU A 429 2.83 -23.59 27.42
CA LEU A 429 2.94 -24.54 26.31
C LEU A 429 2.95 -25.98 26.82
N LYS A 430 2.36 -26.87 26.04
CA LYS A 430 2.37 -28.31 26.23
C LYS A 430 3.20 -29.00 25.14
N ASP A 431 3.44 -30.29 25.33
CA ASP A 431 4.18 -31.08 24.36
C ASP A 431 3.58 -31.00 22.95
N GLY A 432 4.43 -30.73 21.98
CA GLY A 432 4.06 -30.51 20.57
C GLY A 432 3.60 -29.11 20.22
N ASP A 433 3.56 -28.19 21.17
CA ASP A 433 3.16 -26.78 20.88
C ASP A 433 4.28 -26.03 20.16
N VAL A 434 3.85 -25.23 19.18
CA VAL A 434 4.68 -24.32 18.38
C VAL A 434 4.01 -22.95 18.36
N CYS A 435 4.76 -21.90 18.63
CA CYS A 435 4.24 -20.54 18.60
C CYS A 435 5.31 -19.52 18.23
N GLY A 436 4.92 -18.37 17.71
CA GLY A 436 5.89 -17.36 17.36
C GLY A 436 5.37 -16.18 16.56
N LEU A 437 6.32 -15.51 15.92
CA LEU A 437 6.13 -14.40 14.97
C LEU A 437 6.46 -14.89 13.56
N GLY A 438 5.57 -14.65 12.62
CA GLY A 438 5.77 -15.06 11.24
C GLY A 438 5.45 -13.97 10.22
N ASN A 439 5.90 -14.21 9.00
CA ASN A 439 5.40 -13.58 7.79
C ASN A 439 4.54 -14.62 7.06
N ILE A 440 3.21 -14.48 7.18
CA ILE A 440 2.27 -15.46 6.61
C ILE A 440 1.92 -15.13 5.16
N ASN A 441 2.93 -14.88 4.38
CA ASN A 441 2.79 -14.81 2.93
C ASN A 441 3.33 -16.10 2.30
N VAL A 442 3.32 -16.20 1.00
CA VAL A 442 3.92 -17.32 0.30
C VAL A 442 5.13 -16.81 -0.51
N PRO A 443 6.34 -17.32 -0.24
CA PRO A 443 6.68 -18.29 0.79
C PRO A 443 6.53 -17.73 2.20
N CYS A 444 6.02 -18.53 3.12
CA CYS A 444 5.96 -18.11 4.52
C CYS A 444 7.31 -18.33 5.22
N SER A 445 7.48 -17.61 6.31
CA SER A 445 8.62 -17.79 7.22
C SER A 445 8.19 -17.47 8.63
N TRP A 446 8.91 -17.95 9.62
CA TRP A 446 8.65 -17.62 11.00
C TRP A 446 9.85 -17.89 11.91
N ALA A 447 9.82 -17.25 13.07
CA ALA A 447 10.66 -17.54 14.21
C ALA A 447 9.78 -17.83 15.42
N GLY A 448 10.13 -18.81 16.23
CA GLY A 448 9.29 -19.18 17.36
C GLY A 448 9.88 -20.26 18.25
N ILE A 449 9.06 -20.68 19.18
CA ILE A 449 9.40 -21.73 20.16
C ILE A 449 8.65 -23.01 19.82
N VAL A 450 9.41 -24.11 19.80
CA VAL A 450 8.90 -25.47 19.67
C VAL A 450 9.10 -26.17 21.01
N LYS A 451 8.06 -26.78 21.55
CA LYS A 451 8.13 -27.59 22.78
C LYS A 451 8.02 -29.05 22.43
N ASP A 452 9.09 -29.79 22.74
CA ASP A 452 9.16 -31.24 22.63
C ASP A 452 9.40 -31.84 24.04
N GLY A 453 8.38 -32.45 24.61
CA GLY A 453 8.41 -32.90 25.98
C GLY A 453 8.67 -31.75 26.95
N LYS A 454 9.85 -31.75 27.56
CA LYS A 454 10.31 -30.68 28.46
C LYS A 454 11.28 -29.71 27.79
N THR A 455 11.68 -29.97 26.56
CA THR A 455 12.70 -29.18 25.84
C THR A 455 12.04 -28.05 25.07
N LEU A 456 12.62 -26.85 25.18
CA LEU A 456 12.28 -25.69 24.36
C LEU A 456 13.37 -25.48 23.32
N THR A 457 12.96 -25.32 22.10
CA THR A 457 13.84 -25.02 20.95
C THR A 457 13.39 -23.74 20.28
N LEU A 458 14.33 -22.84 20.10
CA LEU A 458 14.13 -21.65 19.25
C LEU A 458 14.34 -22.06 17.80
N ARG A 459 13.30 -21.92 17.00
CA ARG A 459 13.31 -22.31 15.59
C ARG A 459 13.15 -21.12 14.68
N TRP A 460 13.96 -21.06 13.64
CA TRP A 460 13.75 -20.29 12.45
C TRP A 460 13.36 -21.25 11.31
N PHE A 461 12.34 -20.85 10.53
CA PHE A 461 11.85 -21.61 9.40
C PHE A 461 11.58 -20.71 8.21
N GLU A 462 11.91 -21.16 7.00
CA GLU A 462 11.47 -20.53 5.77
C GLU A 462 11.02 -21.57 4.77
N GLN A 463 9.92 -21.24 4.04
CA GLN A 463 9.27 -22.18 3.13
C GLN A 463 9.99 -22.29 1.78
N LEU A 464 10.66 -21.24 1.31
CA LEU A 464 11.26 -21.19 -0.02
C LEU A 464 12.22 -22.37 -0.26
N ASP A 465 13.16 -22.56 0.64
CA ASP A 465 14.11 -23.68 0.60
C ASP A 465 13.71 -24.84 1.52
N ASN A 466 12.56 -24.71 2.19
CA ASN A 466 12.08 -25.62 3.22
C ASN A 466 13.15 -25.88 4.29
N ASP A 467 13.74 -24.78 4.77
CA ASP A 467 14.90 -24.83 5.67
C ASP A 467 14.52 -24.48 7.09
N THR A 468 15.17 -25.14 8.03
CA THR A 468 14.94 -25.00 9.47
C THR A 468 16.27 -24.88 10.19
N ILE A 469 16.38 -23.88 11.07
CA ILE A 469 17.52 -23.74 11.98
C ILE A 469 17.00 -23.79 13.40
N ASP A 470 17.47 -24.81 14.16
CA ASP A 470 17.09 -25.02 15.52
C ASP A 470 18.24 -24.65 16.47
N THR A 471 17.90 -23.90 17.52
CA THR A 471 18.81 -23.53 18.60
C THR A 471 18.18 -23.90 19.94
N PRO A 472 18.77 -24.83 20.74
CA PRO A 472 18.31 -25.09 22.09
C PRO A 472 18.35 -23.80 22.92
N VAL A 473 17.31 -23.53 23.68
CA VAL A 473 17.19 -22.29 24.44
C VAL A 473 16.68 -22.54 25.85
N THR A 474 17.26 -21.82 26.81
CA THR A 474 16.74 -21.70 28.18
C THR A 474 16.19 -20.28 28.33
N LEU A 475 14.91 -20.16 28.64
CA LEU A 475 14.23 -18.87 28.71
C LEU A 475 14.08 -18.41 30.17
N PRO A 476 14.69 -17.26 30.54
CA PRO A 476 14.41 -16.63 31.82
C PRO A 476 12.91 -16.28 31.90
N ASP A 477 12.27 -16.65 33.01
CA ASP A 477 10.83 -16.38 33.21
C ASP A 477 9.90 -16.86 32.07
N ASN A 478 10.34 -17.83 31.27
CA ASN A 478 9.63 -18.38 30.12
C ASN A 478 9.28 -17.31 29.02
N ARG A 479 10.06 -16.26 28.92
CA ARG A 479 9.84 -15.17 27.98
C ARG A 479 10.95 -15.03 26.95
N ILE A 480 10.56 -14.67 25.74
CA ILE A 480 11.46 -14.33 24.64
C ILE A 480 10.84 -13.19 23.80
N TRP A 481 11.67 -12.33 23.28
CA TRP A 481 11.27 -11.33 22.29
C TRP A 481 11.68 -11.80 20.92
N LEU A 482 10.74 -11.75 19.98
CA LEU A 482 10.97 -12.08 18.58
C LEU A 482 10.82 -10.82 17.75
N ARG A 483 11.68 -10.70 16.74
CA ARG A 483 11.73 -9.51 15.88
C ARG A 483 11.83 -9.92 14.42
N PHE A 484 11.10 -9.19 13.56
CA PHE A 484 11.24 -9.25 12.11
C PHE A 484 11.63 -7.86 11.60
N VAL A 485 12.69 -7.80 10.80
CA VAL A 485 13.14 -6.58 10.11
C VAL A 485 12.87 -6.76 8.64
N GLY A 486 12.01 -5.90 8.06
CA GLY A 486 11.64 -5.94 6.66
C GLY A 486 12.10 -4.70 5.92
N ASP A 487 12.85 -4.88 4.84
CA ASP A 487 13.14 -3.88 3.82
C ASP A 487 12.33 -4.24 2.58
N PHE A 488 11.19 -3.60 2.43
CA PHE A 488 10.21 -3.93 1.39
C PHE A 488 10.51 -3.25 0.06
N ASP A 489 11.36 -2.23 0.04
CA ASP A 489 11.83 -1.63 -1.22
C ASP A 489 12.90 -2.49 -1.91
N ASN A 490 13.63 -3.29 -1.13
CA ASN A 490 14.62 -4.25 -1.62
C ASN A 490 14.18 -5.71 -1.51
N ASP A 491 12.97 -5.96 -1.01
CA ASP A 491 12.39 -7.30 -0.80
C ASP A 491 13.28 -8.21 0.03
N LYS A 492 13.79 -7.70 1.15
CA LYS A 492 14.65 -8.41 2.09
C LYS A 492 14.04 -8.44 3.49
N GLY A 493 14.24 -9.53 4.19
CA GLY A 493 13.83 -9.65 5.58
C GLY A 493 14.69 -10.60 6.37
N HIS A 494 14.76 -10.39 7.68
CA HIS A 494 15.41 -11.31 8.60
C HIS A 494 14.74 -11.29 9.98
N TYR A 495 14.93 -12.36 10.71
CA TYR A 495 14.49 -12.48 12.09
C TYR A 495 15.61 -12.23 13.09
N ALA A 496 15.23 -11.82 14.29
CA ALA A 496 16.10 -11.73 15.44
C ALA A 496 15.33 -12.12 16.71
N TYR A 497 16.06 -12.41 17.77
CA TYR A 497 15.49 -12.72 19.07
C TYR A 497 16.27 -12.02 20.19
N SER A 498 15.61 -11.87 21.34
CA SER A 498 16.23 -11.36 22.55
C SER A 498 15.71 -12.11 23.77
N LEU A 499 16.56 -12.31 24.77
CA LEU A 499 16.19 -12.91 26.06
C LEU A 499 15.86 -11.87 27.12
N ASP A 500 16.19 -10.60 26.88
CA ASP A 500 15.98 -9.48 27.82
C ASP A 500 15.17 -8.31 27.23
N GLY A 501 14.78 -8.42 25.98
CA GLY A 501 14.05 -7.38 25.24
C GLY A 501 14.89 -6.17 24.83
N LYS A 502 16.21 -6.21 25.03
CA LYS A 502 17.14 -5.10 24.77
C LYS A 502 18.19 -5.46 23.73
N GLU A 503 18.89 -6.55 23.94
CA GLU A 503 19.92 -7.03 23.03
C GLU A 503 19.33 -8.08 22.09
N PHE A 504 19.37 -7.80 20.78
CA PHE A 504 18.84 -8.69 19.75
C PHE A 504 19.94 -9.34 18.95
N HIS A 505 19.77 -10.64 18.73
CA HIS A 505 20.67 -11.46 17.95
C HIS A 505 19.96 -11.97 16.70
N GLN A 506 20.62 -11.91 15.55
CA GLN A 506 20.05 -12.43 14.32
C GLN A 506 19.76 -13.92 14.43
N LEU A 507 18.61 -14.33 13.93
CA LEU A 507 18.16 -15.72 13.89
C LEU A 507 17.92 -16.13 12.44
N GLY A 508 18.60 -17.19 12.00
CA GLY A 508 18.56 -17.61 10.60
C GLY A 508 19.35 -16.68 9.67
N ARG A 509 18.99 -16.67 8.43
CA ARG A 509 19.61 -15.84 7.39
C ARG A 509 18.66 -14.78 6.86
N GLU A 510 19.19 -13.84 6.08
CA GLU A 510 18.39 -12.92 5.30
C GLU A 510 17.61 -13.71 4.24
N MET A 511 16.35 -13.34 4.08
CA MET A 511 15.41 -13.97 3.16
C MET A 511 15.01 -12.99 2.07
N THR A 512 14.69 -13.52 0.89
CA THR A 512 14.03 -12.78 -0.16
C THR A 512 12.52 -12.82 0.06
N LEU A 513 11.89 -11.65 0.09
CA LEU A 513 10.45 -11.49 0.22
C LEU A 513 9.81 -11.40 -1.17
N SER A 514 8.54 -11.77 -1.28
CA SER A 514 7.82 -11.66 -2.55
C SER A 514 6.33 -11.48 -2.35
N TYR A 515 5.68 -11.01 -3.40
CA TYR A 515 4.23 -10.94 -3.53
C TYR A 515 3.77 -11.98 -4.56
N GLN A 516 2.71 -12.72 -4.22
CA GLN A 516 2.23 -13.83 -5.03
C GLN A 516 0.72 -13.75 -5.27
N LEU A 517 0.29 -13.97 -6.51
CA LEU A 517 -1.15 -14.04 -6.83
C LEU A 517 -1.86 -15.22 -6.17
N ILE A 518 -1.14 -16.21 -5.72
CA ILE A 518 -1.78 -17.36 -5.07
C ILE A 518 -2.47 -16.99 -3.77
N THR A 519 -1.95 -15.99 -3.05
CA THR A 519 -2.59 -15.43 -1.86
C THR A 519 -3.30 -14.11 -2.14
N PHE A 520 -2.96 -13.42 -3.22
CA PHE A 520 -3.36 -12.05 -3.52
C PHE A 520 -3.12 -11.08 -2.37
N GLN A 521 -2.17 -11.42 -1.51
CA GLN A 521 -1.79 -10.58 -0.36
C GLN A 521 -0.27 -10.40 -0.32
N GLY A 522 0.14 -9.22 0.12
CA GLY A 522 1.53 -8.92 0.44
C GLY A 522 1.98 -9.52 1.77
N ALA A 523 3.16 -9.12 2.21
CA ALA A 523 3.72 -9.53 3.48
C ALA A 523 2.79 -9.16 4.64
N ARG A 524 2.58 -10.12 5.56
CA ARG A 524 1.74 -9.92 6.75
C ARG A 524 2.46 -10.45 7.97
N MET A 525 2.66 -9.59 8.96
CA MET A 525 3.19 -10.00 10.25
C MET A 525 2.12 -10.78 10.99
N SER A 526 2.48 -11.96 11.50
CA SER A 526 1.53 -12.88 12.12
C SER A 526 1.97 -13.35 13.47
N LEU A 527 0.99 -13.48 14.38
CA LEU A 527 1.13 -14.13 15.69
C LEU A 527 0.37 -15.45 15.60
N PHE A 528 1.04 -16.55 15.92
CA PHE A 528 0.49 -17.87 15.71
C PHE A 528 0.81 -18.84 16.84
N ALA A 529 -0.03 -19.86 17.00
CA ALA A 529 0.20 -20.98 17.88
C ALA A 529 -0.53 -22.23 17.35
N PHE A 530 0.15 -23.36 17.31
CA PHE A 530 -0.44 -24.64 16.92
C PHE A 530 0.20 -25.81 17.63
N ASN A 531 -0.41 -26.99 17.56
CA ASN A 531 0.16 -28.22 18.11
C ASN A 531 0.43 -29.23 16.98
N LYS A 532 1.70 -29.60 16.81
CA LYS A 532 2.16 -30.51 15.74
C LYS A 532 1.85 -32.01 16.01
N LEU A 533 1.33 -32.34 17.16
CA LEU A 533 0.98 -33.74 17.53
C LEU A 533 -0.49 -34.08 17.24
N GLY A 534 -1.20 -33.24 16.48
CA GLY A 534 -2.58 -33.50 16.06
C GLY A 534 -3.63 -33.39 17.17
N LYS A 535 -3.36 -32.62 18.22
CA LYS A 535 -4.26 -32.45 19.38
C LYS A 535 -4.27 -30.97 19.82
N ASN A 536 -5.23 -30.60 20.65
CA ASN A 536 -5.18 -29.34 21.37
C ASN A 536 -4.11 -29.43 22.47
N GLY A 537 -3.29 -28.40 22.55
CA GLY A 537 -2.22 -28.32 23.56
C GLY A 537 -2.51 -27.31 24.66
N GLY A 538 -1.52 -26.48 24.95
CA GLY A 538 -1.62 -25.36 25.88
C GLY A 538 -1.99 -24.05 25.19
N TYR A 539 -1.30 -22.97 25.58
CA TYR A 539 -1.46 -21.67 24.97
C TYR A 539 -0.16 -20.86 25.05
N ALA A 540 -0.02 -19.93 24.13
CA ALA A 540 1.00 -18.89 24.13
C ALA A 540 0.35 -17.53 24.46
N GLU A 541 1.10 -16.65 25.10
CA GLU A 541 0.68 -15.28 25.36
C GLU A 541 1.63 -14.29 24.68
N PHE A 542 1.05 -13.32 24.01
CA PHE A 542 1.78 -12.28 23.27
C PHE A 542 1.47 -10.92 23.91
N ASP A 543 2.51 -10.10 24.01
CA ASP A 543 2.43 -8.78 24.60
C ASP A 543 3.40 -7.83 23.89
N ASN A 544 3.27 -6.53 24.14
CA ASN A 544 4.21 -5.52 23.68
C ASN A 544 4.55 -5.66 22.19
N PHE A 545 3.53 -5.81 21.36
CA PHE A 545 3.71 -5.82 19.92
C PHE A 545 4.02 -4.41 19.44
N THR A 546 5.21 -4.21 18.88
CA THR A 546 5.66 -2.90 18.39
C THR A 546 6.00 -2.95 16.92
N VAL A 547 5.65 -1.89 16.20
CA VAL A 547 6.05 -1.67 14.82
C VAL A 547 6.78 -0.34 14.77
N GLU A 548 8.06 -0.38 14.45
CA GLU A 548 8.89 0.79 14.22
C GLU A 548 9.09 1.00 12.73
N GLU A 549 9.01 2.23 12.28
CA GLU A 549 9.13 2.61 10.88
C GLU A 549 10.28 3.61 10.71
N PRO A 550 11.53 3.15 10.52
CA PRO A 550 12.72 4.02 10.54
C PRO A 550 12.70 5.12 9.47
N LYS A 551 11.96 4.93 8.38
CA LYS A 551 11.88 5.86 7.25
C LYS A 551 10.57 6.64 7.19
N ALA A 552 9.72 6.56 8.20
CA ALA A 552 8.45 7.31 8.24
C ALA A 552 8.65 8.79 8.53
N ASP A 553 9.72 9.16 9.23
CA ASP A 553 10.06 10.56 9.44
C ASP A 553 10.79 11.12 8.22
N ARG A 554 10.05 11.91 7.43
CA ARG A 554 10.55 12.59 6.24
C ARG A 554 10.77 14.09 6.47
N THR A 555 10.88 14.50 7.73
CA THR A 555 11.20 15.89 8.08
C THR A 555 12.52 16.30 7.43
N GLY A 556 12.52 17.41 6.71
CA GLY A 556 13.72 17.88 6.01
C GLY A 556 14.07 17.10 4.74
N TYR A 557 13.11 16.39 4.14
CA TYR A 557 13.32 15.71 2.86
C TYR A 557 13.73 16.69 1.73
N ILE A 558 13.29 17.94 1.80
CA ILE A 558 13.82 19.03 0.99
C ILE A 558 14.93 19.70 1.83
N PRO A 559 16.19 19.74 1.35
CA PRO A 559 17.32 20.27 2.13
C PRO A 559 17.37 21.81 2.09
N PHE A 560 16.38 22.47 2.66
CA PHE A 560 16.34 23.92 2.75
C PHE A 560 17.55 24.47 3.47
N ASP A 561 17.97 25.20 4.05
CA ASP A 561 19.07 25.74 4.84
C ASP A 561 20.44 25.01 4.69
N LYS A 562 20.59 24.20 3.62
CA LYS A 562 21.81 23.45 3.34
C LYS A 562 22.41 23.83 2.00
N THR A 563 23.72 23.71 1.92
CA THR A 563 24.49 23.69 0.65
C THR A 563 24.83 22.23 0.36
N PHE A 564 24.50 21.73 -0.81
CA PHE A 564 24.63 20.31 -1.14
C PHE A 564 25.07 20.10 -2.58
N ARG A 565 25.58 18.92 -2.86
CA ARG A 565 25.82 18.42 -4.21
C ARG A 565 24.61 17.67 -4.71
N ILE A 566 24.41 17.67 -6.01
CA ILE A 566 23.40 16.87 -6.69
C ILE A 566 24.11 15.83 -7.53
N ILE A 567 23.90 14.55 -7.17
CA ILE A 567 24.47 13.42 -7.89
C ILE A 567 23.39 12.83 -8.80
N ASN A 568 23.71 12.62 -10.06
CA ASN A 568 22.85 11.90 -10.98
C ASN A 568 22.94 10.40 -10.67
N VAL A 569 21.84 9.76 -10.34
CA VAL A 569 21.83 8.35 -9.92
C VAL A 569 22.26 7.42 -11.05
N ALA A 570 21.90 7.73 -12.30
CA ALA A 570 22.26 6.90 -13.45
C ALA A 570 23.75 6.90 -13.76
N THR A 571 24.46 8.02 -13.53
CA THR A 571 25.87 8.19 -13.88
C THR A 571 26.80 8.15 -12.66
N GLY A 572 26.29 8.37 -11.46
CA GLY A 572 27.10 8.57 -10.24
C GLY A 572 27.90 9.88 -10.23
N LEU A 573 27.67 10.79 -11.19
CA LEU A 573 28.44 12.01 -11.35
C LEU A 573 27.68 13.23 -10.79
N PRO A 574 28.40 14.24 -10.27
CA PRO A 574 27.80 15.45 -9.76
C PRO A 574 27.31 16.36 -10.89
N MET A 575 26.21 17.05 -10.64
CA MET A 575 25.72 18.14 -11.49
C MET A 575 26.68 19.35 -11.37
N HIS A 576 26.91 20.03 -12.46
CA HIS A 576 27.83 21.16 -12.57
C HIS A 576 27.16 22.39 -13.16
N ALA A 577 27.38 23.54 -12.56
CA ALA A 577 27.08 24.82 -13.17
C ALA A 577 28.29 25.26 -14.04
N THR A 578 28.03 25.59 -15.31
CA THR A 578 29.09 25.98 -16.24
C THR A 578 29.15 27.50 -16.48
N PRO A 579 30.27 28.06 -16.94
CA PRO A 579 30.36 29.48 -17.29
C PRO A 579 29.42 29.89 -18.42
N HIS A 580 29.02 28.95 -19.25
CA HIS A 580 28.11 29.19 -20.38
C HIS A 580 26.63 29.17 -20.00
N GLY A 581 26.30 29.04 -18.73
CA GLY A 581 24.92 29.00 -18.25
C GLY A 581 24.25 27.65 -18.40
N LEU A 582 24.89 26.66 -19.01
CA LEU A 582 24.37 25.31 -19.13
C LEU A 582 24.79 24.46 -17.93
N MET A 583 23.91 23.58 -17.51
CA MET A 583 24.21 22.60 -16.47
C MET A 583 24.63 21.28 -17.10
N HIS A 584 25.75 20.74 -16.61
CA HIS A 584 26.27 19.46 -17.03
C HIS A 584 26.63 18.65 -15.78
N ASP A 585 26.60 17.34 -15.86
CA ASP A 585 27.29 16.50 -14.93
C ASP A 585 28.68 16.14 -15.50
N THR A 586 29.67 16.02 -14.64
CA THR A 586 31.04 15.80 -15.02
C THR A 586 31.77 14.99 -13.93
N ALA A 587 32.79 14.22 -14.35
CA ALA A 587 33.67 13.51 -13.43
C ALA A 587 34.73 14.42 -12.81
N ALA A 588 34.84 15.69 -13.25
CA ALA A 588 35.86 16.60 -12.76
C ALA A 588 35.49 17.16 -11.37
N ASP A 589 36.48 17.19 -10.52
CA ASP A 589 36.55 17.83 -9.19
C ASP A 589 35.21 17.90 -8.41
N ASN A 590 34.90 16.82 -7.71
CA ASN A 590 33.70 16.69 -6.88
C ASN A 590 33.57 17.74 -5.76
N ASP A 591 34.64 18.45 -5.42
CA ASP A 591 34.64 19.47 -4.38
C ASP A 591 34.62 20.90 -4.94
N SER A 592 34.51 21.04 -6.26
CA SER A 592 34.42 22.34 -6.92
C SER A 592 33.17 23.11 -6.46
N PRO A 593 33.26 24.45 -6.26
CA PRO A 593 32.09 25.28 -5.99
C PRO A 593 30.97 25.14 -7.02
N GLN A 594 31.28 24.83 -8.27
CA GLN A 594 30.31 24.66 -9.34
C GLN A 594 29.41 23.42 -9.14
N THR A 595 29.76 22.50 -8.24
CA THR A 595 28.96 21.34 -7.87
C THR A 595 28.02 21.61 -6.68
N ARG A 596 28.07 22.82 -6.11
CA ARG A 596 27.27 23.18 -4.93
C ARG A 596 26.03 23.95 -5.28
N PHE A 597 24.91 23.53 -4.66
CA PHE A 597 23.60 24.08 -4.89
C PHE A 597 22.89 24.35 -3.57
N ARG A 598 21.90 25.24 -3.67
CA ARG A 598 20.93 25.50 -2.60
C ARG A 598 19.53 25.47 -3.22
N VAL A 599 18.52 25.19 -2.42
CA VAL A 599 17.11 25.35 -2.80
C VAL A 599 16.48 26.49 -2.01
N ILE A 600 15.65 27.26 -2.69
CA ILE A 600 14.87 28.35 -2.10
C ILE A 600 13.42 27.91 -2.07
N ASP A 601 12.79 27.99 -0.90
CA ASP A 601 11.39 27.64 -0.69
C ASP A 601 10.47 28.63 -1.41
N ARG A 602 9.56 28.11 -2.22
CA ARG A 602 8.51 28.89 -2.90
C ARG A 602 7.12 28.55 -2.37
N GLY A 603 7.05 27.77 -1.31
CA GLY A 603 5.81 27.30 -0.71
C GLY A 603 5.19 26.09 -1.44
N ASN A 604 4.40 25.32 -0.70
CA ASN A 604 3.72 24.13 -1.21
C ASN A 604 4.67 23.13 -1.91
N GLY A 605 5.83 22.86 -1.29
CA GLY A 605 6.81 21.91 -1.81
C GLY A 605 7.53 22.33 -3.09
N LYS A 606 7.29 23.56 -3.56
CA LYS A 606 7.96 24.11 -4.75
C LYS A 606 9.26 24.78 -4.34
N VAL A 607 10.27 24.65 -5.18
CA VAL A 607 11.62 25.19 -4.96
C VAL A 607 12.15 25.87 -6.22
N ILE A 608 13.12 26.77 -6.00
CA ILE A 608 14.04 27.26 -7.02
C ILE A 608 15.41 26.68 -6.71
N LEU A 609 16.16 26.28 -7.73
CA LEU A 609 17.52 25.78 -7.60
C LEU A 609 18.52 26.94 -7.86
N GLN A 610 19.40 27.20 -6.88
CA GLN A 610 20.44 28.21 -6.92
C GLN A 610 21.83 27.59 -6.95
N CYS A 611 22.69 28.08 -7.85
CA CYS A 611 24.09 27.72 -7.92
C CYS A 611 24.94 28.47 -6.86
N ALA A 612 26.13 27.99 -6.58
CA ALA A 612 27.05 28.63 -5.62
C ALA A 612 27.46 30.06 -5.99
N ASP A 613 27.48 30.40 -7.28
CA ASP A 613 27.74 31.74 -7.78
C ASP A 613 26.53 32.69 -7.73
N GLY A 614 25.44 32.24 -7.18
CA GLY A 614 24.20 33.02 -7.02
C GLY A 614 23.23 32.98 -8.19
N ARG A 615 23.58 32.36 -9.32
CA ARG A 615 22.68 32.20 -10.46
C ARG A 615 21.61 31.15 -10.18
N TYR A 616 20.51 31.23 -10.90
CA TYR A 616 19.34 30.36 -10.80
C TYR A 616 19.16 29.53 -12.05
N VAL A 617 18.66 28.31 -11.88
CA VAL A 617 18.26 27.44 -13.00
C VAL A 617 16.98 27.96 -13.63
N PHE A 618 16.93 28.04 -14.95
CA PHE A 618 15.72 28.39 -15.70
C PHE A 618 15.68 27.70 -17.06
N SER A 619 14.50 27.73 -17.69
CA SER A 619 14.33 27.30 -19.06
C SER A 619 14.16 28.51 -19.98
N SER A 620 14.91 28.55 -21.06
CA SER A 620 14.87 29.70 -21.98
C SER A 620 13.55 29.86 -22.71
N GLY A 621 12.74 28.81 -22.82
CA GLY A 621 11.49 28.82 -23.58
C GLY A 621 11.66 29.03 -25.10
N PHE A 622 12.86 29.28 -25.56
CA PHE A 622 13.22 29.45 -26.96
C PHE A 622 14.19 28.36 -27.40
N GLY A 623 13.93 27.75 -28.52
CA GLY A 623 14.74 26.69 -29.06
C GLY A 623 14.16 25.31 -28.81
N LEU A 624 15.00 24.33 -28.56
CA LEU A 624 14.56 22.96 -28.27
C LEU A 624 13.82 22.93 -26.92
N PRO A 625 12.70 22.21 -26.84
CA PRO A 625 11.99 22.02 -25.59
C PRO A 625 12.94 21.54 -24.48
N GLY A 626 12.83 22.11 -23.30
CA GLY A 626 13.54 21.64 -22.14
C GLY A 626 14.96 22.16 -21.95
N ASP A 627 15.42 23.11 -22.72
CA ASP A 627 16.79 23.67 -22.59
C ASP A 627 17.02 24.30 -21.21
N VAL A 628 17.98 23.76 -20.45
CA VAL A 628 18.34 24.22 -19.10
C VAL A 628 19.43 25.28 -19.18
N ARG A 629 19.17 26.45 -18.59
CA ARG A 629 20.08 27.59 -18.56
C ARG A 629 20.20 28.17 -17.16
N LEU A 630 21.08 29.15 -16.99
CA LEU A 630 21.30 29.88 -15.74
C LEU A 630 21.06 31.38 -15.95
N THR A 631 20.49 32.01 -14.92
CA THR A 631 20.14 33.44 -14.94
C THR A 631 20.48 34.10 -13.59
N ASN A 632 20.77 35.39 -13.62
CA ASN A 632 20.91 36.20 -12.41
C ASN A 632 19.56 36.77 -11.91
N ASP A 633 18.50 36.66 -12.75
CA ASP A 633 17.20 37.19 -12.40
C ASP A 633 16.33 36.10 -11.77
N ILE A 634 16.05 36.24 -10.46
CA ILE A 634 15.21 35.31 -9.70
C ILE A 634 13.78 35.21 -10.28
N ASN A 635 13.29 36.25 -10.96
CA ASN A 635 11.95 36.22 -11.54
C ASN A 635 11.86 35.30 -12.77
N LEU A 636 12.99 34.96 -13.37
CA LEU A 636 13.07 33.99 -14.48
C LEU A 636 13.35 32.57 -14.00
N ALA A 637 13.67 32.39 -12.72
CA ALA A 637 14.02 31.08 -12.16
C ALA A 637 12.87 30.08 -12.34
N GLU A 638 13.20 28.86 -12.74
CA GLU A 638 12.24 27.78 -12.87
C GLU A 638 11.79 27.33 -11.49
N GLU A 639 10.48 27.26 -11.27
CA GLU A 639 9.91 26.62 -10.10
C GLU A 639 9.76 25.12 -10.36
N PHE A 640 10.28 24.34 -9.43
CA PHE A 640 10.17 22.87 -9.46
C PHE A 640 9.33 22.37 -8.31
N MET A 641 8.51 21.34 -8.55
CA MET A 641 7.96 20.51 -7.51
C MET A 641 9.00 19.44 -7.14
N TRP A 642 9.43 19.43 -5.88
CA TRP A 642 10.34 18.43 -5.36
C TRP A 642 9.62 17.10 -5.22
N GLN A 643 10.06 16.09 -5.96
CA GLN A 643 9.54 14.73 -5.88
C GLN A 643 10.39 13.93 -4.90
N ASP A 644 9.82 13.51 -3.78
CA ASP A 644 10.53 12.74 -2.77
C ASP A 644 10.60 11.26 -3.16
N TYR A 645 11.79 10.73 -3.33
CA TYR A 645 12.06 9.31 -3.59
C TYR A 645 12.73 8.60 -2.42
N LEU A 646 12.71 9.20 -1.24
CA LEU A 646 13.33 8.70 -0.01
C LEU A 646 14.87 8.58 -0.14
N ASN A 647 15.55 8.28 0.96
CA ASN A 647 17.01 8.07 0.98
C ASN A 647 17.84 9.21 0.33
N ARG A 648 17.36 10.45 0.45
CA ARG A 648 17.93 11.64 -0.21
C ARG A 648 17.84 11.64 -1.74
N GLU A 649 17.12 10.68 -2.32
CA GLU A 649 16.81 10.67 -3.76
C GLU A 649 15.60 11.53 -4.06
N PHE A 650 15.60 12.17 -5.21
CA PHE A 650 14.53 13.07 -5.63
C PHE A 650 14.50 13.25 -7.15
N MET A 651 13.40 13.82 -7.64
CA MET A 651 13.31 14.38 -8.97
C MET A 651 12.82 15.82 -8.88
N LEU A 652 13.12 16.61 -9.89
CA LEU A 652 12.64 17.99 -10.02
C LEU A 652 11.68 18.10 -11.19
N MET A 653 10.40 18.29 -10.88
CA MET A 653 9.35 18.52 -11.89
C MET A 653 9.22 20.02 -12.16
N SER A 654 9.38 20.44 -13.39
CA SER A 654 9.09 21.80 -13.79
C SER A 654 7.61 22.12 -13.64
N MET A 655 7.26 23.18 -12.94
CA MET A 655 5.88 23.62 -12.78
C MET A 655 5.29 24.20 -14.07
N ARG A 656 6.12 24.48 -15.08
CA ARG A 656 5.69 25.05 -16.35
C ARG A 656 5.13 23.99 -17.31
N ASN A 657 5.77 22.83 -17.40
CA ASN A 657 5.40 21.78 -18.36
C ASN A 657 5.13 20.42 -17.70
N HIS A 658 5.30 20.30 -16.38
CA HIS A 658 5.14 19.08 -15.59
C HIS A 658 6.05 17.92 -16.03
N ARG A 659 7.19 18.27 -16.63
CA ARG A 659 8.26 17.33 -16.98
C ARG A 659 9.45 17.52 -16.05
N TYR A 660 10.34 16.55 -16.05
CA TYR A 660 11.42 16.47 -15.08
C TYR A 660 12.74 16.92 -15.68
N ILE A 661 13.56 17.57 -14.86
CA ILE A 661 14.95 17.77 -15.19
C ILE A 661 15.69 16.43 -15.20
N GLY A 662 16.50 16.21 -16.19
CA GLY A 662 17.28 14.98 -16.32
C GLY A 662 18.42 15.14 -17.30
N LYS A 663 19.27 14.10 -17.34
CA LYS A 663 20.44 14.05 -18.21
C LYS A 663 20.57 12.68 -18.81
N SER A 664 20.69 12.63 -20.14
CA SER A 664 21.04 11.39 -20.80
C SER A 664 22.33 10.79 -20.23
N PRO A 665 22.40 9.48 -19.96
CA PRO A 665 23.62 8.82 -19.52
C PRO A 665 24.79 8.94 -20.49
N THR A 666 24.52 9.35 -21.73
CA THR A 666 25.55 9.59 -22.74
C THR A 666 26.50 10.70 -22.30
N THR A 667 27.80 10.44 -22.32
CA THR A 667 28.82 11.40 -21.90
C THR A 667 28.71 12.72 -22.67
N GLY A 668 28.81 13.84 -21.94
CA GLY A 668 28.81 15.19 -22.53
C GLY A 668 27.43 15.77 -22.86
N SER A 669 26.34 15.05 -22.61
CA SER A 669 25.00 15.59 -22.79
C SER A 669 24.65 16.59 -21.69
N PRO A 670 24.04 17.74 -22.00
CA PRO A 670 23.56 18.68 -21.00
C PRO A 670 22.29 18.16 -20.31
N TYR A 671 21.93 18.76 -19.19
CA TYR A 671 20.63 18.56 -18.57
C TYR A 671 19.52 19.19 -19.45
N SER A 672 18.33 18.56 -19.43
CA SER A 672 17.13 19.07 -20.06
C SER A 672 15.92 18.95 -19.13
N MET A 673 14.82 19.64 -19.43
CA MET A 673 13.56 19.61 -18.65
C MET A 673 12.43 18.91 -19.43
N ASP A 674 12.72 17.90 -20.20
CA ASP A 674 11.76 17.20 -21.07
C ASP A 674 11.59 15.72 -20.76
N TYR A 675 12.17 15.24 -19.64
CA TYR A 675 11.96 13.87 -19.19
C TYR A 675 10.54 13.70 -18.66
N THR A 676 9.89 12.62 -19.10
CA THR A 676 8.50 12.35 -18.72
C THR A 676 8.35 11.61 -17.39
N GLY A 677 9.41 10.96 -16.93
CA GLY A 677 9.47 10.21 -15.68
C GLY A 677 10.77 9.46 -15.53
N ALA A 678 10.94 8.74 -14.44
CA ALA A 678 12.04 7.83 -14.24
C ALA A 678 11.71 6.47 -14.86
N ASP A 679 12.74 5.82 -15.42
CA ASP A 679 12.61 4.42 -15.78
C ASP A 679 12.69 3.53 -14.52
N PRO A 680 12.16 2.29 -14.55
CA PRO A 680 12.16 1.40 -13.39
C PRO A 680 13.55 1.10 -12.82
N ALA A 681 14.54 1.02 -13.70
CA ALA A 681 15.94 0.75 -13.32
C ALA A 681 16.72 2.01 -12.96
N ARG A 682 16.09 3.21 -12.98
CA ARG A 682 16.71 4.51 -12.70
C ARG A 682 17.93 4.82 -13.56
N ARG A 683 17.91 4.41 -14.82
CA ARG A 683 19.03 4.55 -15.76
C ARG A 683 18.88 5.69 -16.73
N ASN A 684 17.71 6.32 -16.80
CA ASN A 684 17.45 7.37 -17.79
C ASN A 684 18.01 8.75 -17.41
N GLY A 685 18.53 8.91 -16.19
CA GLY A 685 19.15 10.14 -15.74
C GLY A 685 18.20 11.19 -15.14
N ALA A 686 16.96 10.83 -14.85
CA ALA A 686 15.99 11.74 -14.24
C ALA A 686 16.01 11.71 -12.69
N VAL A 687 16.50 10.64 -12.08
CA VAL A 687 16.59 10.53 -10.62
C VAL A 687 17.90 11.12 -10.13
N LEU A 688 17.82 11.97 -9.12
CA LEU A 688 18.91 12.70 -8.50
C LEU A 688 19.03 12.32 -7.03
N ARG A 689 20.20 12.50 -6.44
CA ARG A 689 20.44 12.34 -5.00
C ARG A 689 21.23 13.54 -4.48
N TRP A 690 20.84 14.07 -3.34
CA TRP A 690 21.58 15.15 -2.71
C TRP A 690 22.53 14.64 -1.62
N GLU A 691 23.70 15.27 -1.52
CA GLU A 691 24.74 14.96 -0.55
C GLU A 691 25.30 16.27 0.04
N GLU A 692 25.61 16.30 1.34
CA GLU A 692 26.20 17.46 2.01
C GLU A 692 27.68 17.68 1.65
#